data_1ffe47358588354889249c1df7f1251d
#
_entry.id   1ffe47358588354889249c1df7f1251d
#
_cell.length_a   1.000
_cell.length_b   1.000
_cell.length_c   1.000
_cell.angle_alpha   90.00
_cell.angle_beta   90.00
_cell.angle_gamma   90.00
#
_symmetry.space_group_name_H-M   'P 1'
#
loop_
_entity.id
_entity.type
_entity.pdbx_description
1 polymer ?
#
loop_
_entity_poly.entity_id
_entity_poly.type
_entity_poly.pdbx_seq_one_letter_code
_entity_poly.pdbx_strand_id
1 'polypeptide(L)'
;MRRPVVGLLGLALVCGSIATGGAAASAVSTDGAKAPSAVSTAKGQNHDLPNPLEDKRRAERQAALQAVLDGTATPVQRGGSTVVDLGPGASATAANASSRRASSGYSVNRTHNYVELARETTDKIFVILAEFGNDRDPAYPDVDSDPDTPGPTVFDGPLHNQIPKPATSDNSTVWQADSNQAFFQKMYFGTGYGVESLKTYYQRQSSGRYSVDGTVSNWVKVKYNEARYGRNDCGDIVCTNTWALIRDAADQWVADQKAAGRSDADIAAELATFDQWDRYDADGDGNFNEADGYIDHFQIVHAGGDEADGDPYQGEDAIWSHRWYAFFDGSEGDGPAAAPLGGTQIGETGVWIGDYTIQPENGGLSVFTHEYGHDLGLPDHYDTAGGGDNGVDWWTLMAQSRVWKPGDQGIGTRSADLSAWDKLQLGWLDYRVAFAGDTTTLKLGPHEYNTALPQSLIVVLPPKDVTIDLVPPKSGASSWWSGSGDDLNNTLTRSVAVPASPAATLTFQANWDVEDCGDTPCDYAYIEVDDGTGFKSLPAAGVTQPAENNGIDGSSNGAWVPATVDLSAYAGKTVDLRFRYATDGAVGGIGFFADDIAVTAGANTVFSDGAESGDNGWTSDGFAAVGASSTAPYNHYYIASYRAYTSYDVYLKTGPYNFGFNDVNTNKVEHFPYQDGLLISYWDTSFNDNNKSEHPGEGLILPIDSHPVPLLRNDGTPWRGRVQVYDAPFSVQRTDALYLHLNSELNKIKSQKAQPVFDDSRTYWYAEAPGAGVKVPNAGVRIRVINQNKTSMWVKLTSTK
;
A
#
# COMPACT_ATOMS: atom_id res chain seq x y z
N MET A 1 -74.91 -2.38 6.41
CA MET A 1 -75.44 -1.63 7.58
C MET A 1 -74.25 -1.10 8.40
N ARG A 2 -74.23 0.20 8.56
CA ARG A 2 -73.52 1.01 9.61
C ARG A 2 -72.00 1.01 9.64
N ARG A 3 -71.49 2.15 9.16
CA ARG A 3 -70.35 2.94 9.64
C ARG A 3 -70.67 3.51 11.05
N PRO A 4 -69.78 4.32 11.72
CA PRO A 4 -68.38 4.65 11.67
C PRO A 4 -67.73 4.75 13.11
N VAL A 5 -66.50 5.24 13.23
CA VAL A 5 -65.95 6.35 14.07
C VAL A 5 -64.40 6.26 14.03
N VAL A 6 -63.73 7.13 13.45
CA VAL A 6 -63.00 8.40 13.65
C VAL A 6 -62.27 8.53 15.00
N GLY A 7 -60.97 8.76 14.94
CA GLY A 7 -60.09 9.18 16.01
C GLY A 7 -58.74 9.70 15.50
N LEU A 8 -58.51 10.98 15.71
CA LEU A 8 -57.55 11.92 15.13
C LEU A 8 -56.13 11.82 15.68
N LEU A 9 -55.17 12.20 14.78
CA LEU A 9 -53.98 13.05 14.91
C LEU A 9 -52.84 12.71 15.87
N GLY A 10 -51.67 12.57 15.28
CA GLY A 10 -50.38 12.86 15.83
C GLY A 10 -49.35 13.05 14.70
N LEU A 11 -49.18 14.30 14.28
CA LEU A 11 -48.19 14.74 13.29
C LEU A 11 -46.80 14.74 13.92
N ALA A 12 -45.86 13.95 13.39
CA ALA A 12 -44.46 14.14 13.59
C ALA A 12 -43.80 14.30 12.22
N LEU A 13 -43.34 15.51 11.96
CA LEU A 13 -42.52 15.84 10.80
C LEU A 13 -41.14 15.12 10.96
N VAL A 14 -40.84 14.21 10.05
CA VAL A 14 -39.48 13.76 9.80
C VAL A 14 -39.08 14.31 8.44
N CYS A 15 -38.11 15.22 8.40
CA CYS A 15 -37.46 15.63 7.19
C CYS A 15 -36.71 14.45 6.59
N GLY A 16 -37.24 13.86 5.53
CA GLY A 16 -36.55 12.89 4.71
C GLY A 16 -35.61 13.59 3.76
N SER A 17 -34.31 13.43 3.98
CA SER A 17 -33.30 13.68 2.97
C SER A 17 -33.49 12.68 1.84
N ILE A 18 -33.76 13.17 0.65
CA ILE A 18 -33.80 12.35 -0.58
C ILE A 18 -32.33 12.17 -0.99
N ALA A 19 -31.72 11.08 -0.57
CA ALA A 19 -30.53 10.56 -1.20
C ALA A 19 -30.99 9.92 -2.51
N THR A 20 -30.63 10.48 -3.64
CA THR A 20 -30.70 9.82 -4.94
C THR A 20 -29.63 8.75 -5.00
N GLY A 21 -29.93 7.60 -4.42
CA GLY A 21 -29.13 6.41 -4.60
C GLY A 21 -29.22 5.96 -6.06
N GLY A 22 -28.17 6.21 -6.82
CA GLY A 22 -27.89 5.43 -8.02
C GLY A 22 -27.71 4.00 -7.55
N ALA A 23 -28.61 3.11 -7.97
CA ALA A 23 -28.41 1.68 -7.78
C ALA A 23 -27.22 1.27 -8.64
N ALA A 24 -26.01 1.28 -8.08
CA ALA A 24 -24.96 0.43 -8.55
C ALA A 24 -25.49 -0.99 -8.41
N ALA A 25 -25.73 -1.66 -9.53
CA ALA A 25 -25.99 -3.08 -9.53
C ALA A 25 -24.70 -3.72 -9.03
N SER A 26 -24.64 -4.00 -7.74
CA SER A 26 -23.66 -4.93 -7.19
C SER A 26 -23.87 -6.23 -7.94
N ALA A 27 -22.99 -6.51 -8.92
CA ALA A 27 -22.88 -7.84 -9.46
C ALA A 27 -22.39 -8.72 -8.31
N VAL A 28 -23.33 -9.27 -7.56
CA VAL A 28 -23.05 -10.34 -6.61
C VAL A 28 -22.35 -11.42 -7.43
N SER A 29 -21.05 -11.59 -7.20
CA SER A 29 -20.26 -12.69 -7.74
C SER A 29 -20.90 -13.98 -7.21
N THR A 30 -21.72 -14.62 -8.02
CA THR A 30 -22.29 -15.93 -7.74
C THR A 30 -21.36 -17.05 -8.17
N ASP A 31 -20.08 -16.79 -8.37
CA ASP A 31 -19.11 -17.87 -8.37
C ASP A 31 -19.11 -18.42 -6.96
N GLY A 32 -19.78 -19.54 -6.80
CA GLY A 32 -19.89 -20.28 -5.55
C GLY A 32 -18.53 -20.72 -4.98
N ALA A 33 -17.48 -19.96 -5.28
CA ALA A 33 -16.29 -19.95 -4.50
C ALA A 33 -16.64 -19.33 -3.16
N LYS A 34 -17.03 -20.19 -2.21
CA LYS A 34 -16.43 -19.89 -0.93
C LYS A 34 -14.93 -19.96 -1.21
N ALA A 35 -14.28 -18.80 -1.35
CA ALA A 35 -13.08 -18.65 -0.59
C ALA A 35 -13.36 -19.31 0.76
N PRO A 36 -12.44 -20.04 1.37
CA PRO A 36 -12.65 -20.55 2.71
C PRO A 36 -13.26 -19.42 3.50
N SER A 37 -14.43 -19.63 4.06
CA SER A 37 -15.36 -18.68 4.68
C SER A 37 -15.64 -17.42 3.84
N ALA A 38 -16.89 -17.06 3.68
CA ALA A 38 -17.25 -15.74 3.20
C ALA A 38 -16.72 -14.73 4.22
N VAL A 39 -15.50 -14.24 3.98
CA VAL A 39 -15.02 -13.05 4.65
C VAL A 39 -16.05 -11.97 4.37
N SER A 40 -16.51 -11.33 5.40
CA SER A 40 -17.43 -10.20 5.34
C SER A 40 -16.98 -9.28 4.19
N THR A 41 -17.84 -9.10 3.19
CA THR A 41 -17.55 -8.30 1.99
C THR A 41 -17.46 -6.79 2.25
N ALA A 42 -17.34 -6.40 3.50
CA ALA A 42 -17.36 -5.01 3.95
C ALA A 42 -16.03 -4.52 4.58
N LYS A 43 -15.04 -5.40 4.79
CA LYS A 43 -13.75 -5.02 5.36
C LYS A 43 -12.68 -5.06 4.26
N GLY A 44 -11.79 -4.08 4.25
CA GLY A 44 -10.62 -4.06 3.36
C GLY A 44 -9.78 -5.33 3.56
N GLN A 45 -9.15 -5.81 2.50
CA GLN A 45 -8.30 -7.01 2.51
C GLN A 45 -6.86 -6.60 2.18
N ASN A 46 -6.29 -5.71 2.98
CA ASN A 46 -4.93 -5.21 2.76
C ASN A 46 -3.92 -6.07 3.52
N HIS A 47 -2.93 -6.62 2.81
CA HIS A 47 -1.80 -7.33 3.41
C HIS A 47 -0.62 -6.39 3.72
N ASP A 48 -0.58 -5.21 3.12
CA ASP A 48 0.39 -4.16 3.39
C ASP A 48 -0.29 -3.04 4.14
N LEU A 49 -0.21 -3.07 5.46
CA LEU A 49 -0.90 -2.13 6.33
C LEU A 49 -0.21 -0.77 6.33
N PRO A 50 -0.95 0.31 6.62
CA PRO A 50 -0.42 1.66 6.60
C PRO A 50 0.88 1.79 7.40
N ASN A 51 1.92 2.21 6.70
CA ASN A 51 3.24 2.49 7.27
C ASN A 51 3.75 3.80 6.68
N PRO A 52 3.63 4.90 7.41
CA PRO A 52 4.00 6.23 6.94
C PRO A 52 5.41 6.33 6.36
N LEU A 53 6.38 5.64 6.98
CA LEU A 53 7.77 5.63 6.51
C LEU A 53 7.91 4.94 5.15
N GLU A 54 7.18 3.83 4.95
CA GLU A 54 7.21 3.10 3.68
C GLU A 54 6.46 3.84 2.57
N ASP A 55 5.35 4.50 2.90
CA ASP A 55 4.59 5.29 1.94
C ASP A 55 5.44 6.45 1.40
N LYS A 56 6.17 7.14 2.28
CA LYS A 56 7.16 8.14 1.90
C LYS A 56 8.27 7.54 1.02
N ARG A 57 8.85 6.42 1.42
CA ARG A 57 9.91 5.74 0.65
C ARG A 57 9.41 5.36 -0.74
N ARG A 58 8.17 4.89 -0.89
CA ARG A 58 7.53 4.59 -2.19
C ARG A 58 7.36 5.82 -3.06
N ALA A 59 6.88 6.92 -2.48
CA ALA A 59 6.72 8.19 -3.19
C ALA A 59 8.06 8.73 -3.71
N GLU A 60 9.09 8.73 -2.87
CA GLU A 60 10.45 9.12 -3.24
C GLU A 60 11.04 8.21 -4.32
N ARG A 61 10.86 6.88 -4.21
CA ARG A 61 11.28 5.92 -5.25
C ARG A 61 10.56 6.16 -6.57
N GLN A 62 9.26 6.43 -6.53
CA GLN A 62 8.51 6.77 -7.74
C GLN A 62 9.06 8.04 -8.40
N ALA A 63 9.32 9.09 -7.64
CA ALA A 63 9.91 10.32 -8.16
C ALA A 63 11.32 10.09 -8.76
N ALA A 64 12.16 9.31 -8.09
CA ALA A 64 13.50 8.96 -8.56
C ALA A 64 13.45 8.10 -9.84
N LEU A 65 12.56 7.11 -9.91
CA LEU A 65 12.35 6.30 -11.12
C LEU A 65 11.86 7.16 -12.30
N GLN A 66 10.92 8.06 -12.08
CA GLN A 66 10.46 9.00 -13.11
C GLN A 66 11.61 9.85 -13.65
N ALA A 67 12.41 10.43 -12.74
CA ALA A 67 13.58 11.24 -13.13
C ALA A 67 14.61 10.44 -13.95
N VAL A 68 14.80 9.16 -13.63
CA VAL A 68 15.66 8.26 -14.41
C VAL A 68 15.06 7.94 -15.78
N LEU A 69 13.77 7.63 -15.85
CA LEU A 69 13.07 7.31 -17.11
C LEU A 69 13.02 8.51 -18.06
N ASP A 70 12.87 9.72 -17.53
CA ASP A 70 12.87 10.97 -18.27
C ASP A 70 14.29 11.45 -18.62
N GLY A 71 15.33 10.81 -18.06
CA GLY A 71 16.73 11.16 -18.29
C GLY A 71 17.20 12.42 -17.56
N THR A 72 16.46 12.89 -16.57
CA THR A 72 16.81 14.07 -15.73
C THR A 72 17.68 13.73 -14.54
N ALA A 73 17.67 12.47 -14.08
CA ALA A 73 18.57 11.95 -13.05
C ALA A 73 19.40 10.76 -13.55
N THR A 74 20.59 10.60 -12.98
CA THR A 74 21.48 9.47 -13.29
C THR A 74 21.79 8.70 -12.00
N PRO A 75 21.42 7.40 -11.92
CA PRO A 75 21.74 6.59 -10.78
C PRO A 75 23.25 6.41 -10.58
N VAL A 76 23.69 6.36 -9.33
CA VAL A 76 25.07 6.10 -8.93
C VAL A 76 25.16 4.89 -8.01
N GLN A 77 26.31 4.21 -7.98
CA GLN A 77 26.56 3.10 -7.07
C GLN A 77 27.16 3.63 -5.75
N ARG A 78 26.51 3.25 -4.62
CA ARG A 78 27.02 3.52 -3.26
C ARG A 78 26.92 2.24 -2.43
N GLY A 79 28.05 1.79 -1.89
CA GLY A 79 28.12 0.65 -0.97
C GLY A 79 27.68 -0.71 -1.52
N GLY A 80 26.65 -0.86 -2.19
CA GLY A 80 26.04 -2.08 -2.74
C GLY A 80 24.66 -1.75 -3.32
N SER A 81 24.29 -0.47 -3.20
CA SER A 81 23.01 0.05 -3.65
C SER A 81 23.17 0.94 -4.88
N THR A 82 22.14 0.94 -5.72
CA THR A 82 21.96 1.92 -6.78
C THR A 82 21.13 3.06 -6.23
N VAL A 83 21.69 4.27 -6.16
CA VAL A 83 21.09 5.42 -5.49
C VAL A 83 20.90 6.58 -6.47
N VAL A 84 19.85 7.33 -6.31
CA VAL A 84 19.58 8.61 -6.99
C VAL A 84 19.58 9.73 -5.94
N ASP A 85 20.24 10.84 -6.26
CA ASP A 85 20.17 12.08 -5.49
C ASP A 85 19.11 12.98 -6.15
N LEU A 86 18.03 13.23 -5.47
CA LEU A 86 16.93 14.12 -5.91
C LEU A 86 17.23 15.61 -5.63
N GLY A 87 18.39 15.92 -5.05
CA GLY A 87 18.81 17.26 -4.72
C GLY A 87 18.61 17.63 -3.24
N PRO A 88 18.72 18.92 -2.89
CA PRO A 88 18.53 19.35 -1.52
C PRO A 88 17.14 18.95 -1.03
N GLY A 89 17.11 18.15 0.03
CA GLY A 89 15.87 17.85 0.73
C GLY A 89 15.22 19.15 1.23
N ALA A 90 13.91 19.20 1.37
CA ALA A 90 13.24 20.29 2.02
C ALA A 90 13.86 20.44 3.41
N SER A 91 14.65 21.50 3.63
CA SER A 91 15.23 21.80 4.93
C SER A 91 14.05 22.10 5.84
N ALA A 92 13.69 21.16 6.69
CA ALA A 92 12.90 21.48 7.86
C ALA A 92 13.74 22.45 8.68
N THR A 93 13.57 23.74 8.40
CA THR A 93 14.16 24.80 9.25
C THR A 93 13.68 24.50 10.65
N ALA A 94 14.63 24.19 11.52
CA ALA A 94 14.44 23.82 12.90
C ALA A 94 13.32 24.63 13.53
N ALA A 95 12.12 24.08 13.62
CA ALA A 95 11.12 24.53 14.55
C ALA A 95 11.69 24.20 15.91
N ASN A 96 12.17 25.24 16.58
CA ASN A 96 12.63 25.32 17.95
C ASN A 96 12.79 24.00 18.72
N ALA A 97 14.06 23.63 18.98
CA ALA A 97 14.49 22.51 19.81
C ALA A 97 14.01 22.52 21.27
N SER A 98 12.79 22.95 21.55
CA SER A 98 12.24 23.07 22.90
C SER A 98 10.96 22.23 23.14
N SER A 99 10.44 21.51 22.15
CA SER A 99 9.40 20.49 22.37
C SER A 99 9.91 19.12 21.92
N ARG A 100 10.96 18.62 22.60
CA ARG A 100 11.36 17.22 22.51
C ARG A 100 10.38 16.38 23.32
N ARG A 101 9.30 15.98 22.69
CA ARG A 101 8.67 14.68 22.91
C ARG A 101 8.26 14.20 21.52
N ALA A 102 9.01 13.22 21.07
CA ALA A 102 8.87 12.63 19.79
C ALA A 102 7.54 11.88 19.73
N SER A 103 6.72 12.29 18.85
CA SER A 103 5.95 11.38 18.05
C SER A 103 6.73 11.16 16.75
N SER A 104 6.55 10.09 16.10
CA SER A 104 7.15 9.53 14.90
C SER A 104 7.54 10.47 13.73
N GLY A 105 7.59 11.76 13.93
CA GLY A 105 8.13 12.74 13.01
C GLY A 105 9.64 12.84 13.10
N TYR A 106 10.38 11.84 12.67
CA TYR A 106 11.83 11.93 12.52
C TYR A 106 12.15 12.79 11.31
N SER A 107 12.39 14.07 11.54
CA SER A 107 12.94 14.99 10.55
C SER A 107 14.47 14.95 10.62
N VAL A 108 15.07 14.17 9.75
CA VAL A 108 16.52 14.29 9.49
C VAL A 108 16.75 15.64 8.83
N ASN A 109 17.78 16.35 9.29
CA ASN A 109 18.24 17.57 8.62
C ASN A 109 19.02 17.16 7.36
N ARG A 110 18.30 16.61 6.36
CA ARG A 110 18.87 16.10 5.11
C ARG A 110 19.38 17.26 4.27
N THR A 111 20.67 17.30 4.03
CA THR A 111 21.26 18.23 3.05
C THR A 111 20.97 17.80 1.61
N HIS A 112 20.68 16.52 1.40
CA HIS A 112 20.30 15.89 0.15
C HIS A 112 19.22 14.85 0.38
N ASN A 113 18.39 14.59 -0.62
CA ASN A 113 17.40 13.50 -0.62
C ASN A 113 17.92 12.35 -1.49
N TYR A 114 18.49 11.34 -0.83
CA TYR A 114 18.98 10.13 -1.47
C TYR A 114 17.92 9.05 -1.49
N VAL A 115 17.78 8.37 -2.63
CA VAL A 115 16.77 7.31 -2.82
C VAL A 115 17.45 6.06 -3.34
N GLU A 116 17.32 4.96 -2.60
CA GLU A 116 17.80 3.65 -3.03
C GLU A 116 16.85 3.05 -4.08
N LEU A 117 17.31 2.86 -5.33
CA LEU A 117 16.54 2.23 -6.41
C LEU A 117 16.78 0.74 -6.55
N ALA A 118 17.95 0.25 -6.15
CA ALA A 118 18.26 -1.17 -6.17
C ALA A 118 19.22 -1.53 -5.06
N ARG A 119 18.93 -2.63 -4.40
CA ARG A 119 19.79 -3.28 -3.42
C ARG A 119 20.29 -4.60 -4.02
N GLU A 120 21.61 -4.73 -4.20
CA GLU A 120 22.24 -5.90 -4.83
C GLU A 120 23.16 -6.60 -3.83
N THR A 121 22.57 -7.30 -2.87
CA THR A 121 23.29 -7.93 -1.75
C THR A 121 22.63 -9.24 -1.33
N THR A 122 23.11 -9.82 -0.23
CA THR A 122 22.45 -10.91 0.48
C THR A 122 22.02 -10.40 1.86
N ASP A 123 20.73 -10.16 2.01
CA ASP A 123 20.16 -9.72 3.26
C ASP A 123 19.86 -10.89 4.20
N LYS A 124 19.73 -10.60 5.49
CA LYS A 124 19.47 -11.60 6.52
C LYS A 124 18.08 -11.42 7.10
N ILE A 125 17.34 -12.53 7.14
CA ILE A 125 16.00 -12.58 7.73
C ILE A 125 16.09 -13.25 9.09
N PHE A 126 15.57 -12.60 10.13
CA PHE A 126 15.36 -13.19 11.43
C PHE A 126 13.91 -13.67 11.56
N VAL A 127 13.72 -14.99 11.74
CA VAL A 127 12.39 -15.63 11.76
C VAL A 127 12.12 -16.21 13.15
N ILE A 128 11.02 -15.83 13.77
CA ILE A 128 10.49 -16.45 14.99
C ILE A 128 9.29 -17.33 14.62
N LEU A 129 9.28 -18.59 15.11
CA LEU A 129 8.13 -19.47 15.07
C LEU A 129 7.38 -19.32 16.41
N ALA A 130 6.12 -18.88 16.38
CA ALA A 130 5.31 -18.61 17.58
C ALA A 130 4.09 -19.54 17.66
N GLU A 131 3.93 -20.20 18.82
CA GLU A 131 2.72 -20.96 19.15
C GLU A 131 2.05 -20.39 20.40
N PHE A 132 0.77 -20.64 20.59
CA PHE A 132 -0.06 -19.93 21.56
C PHE A 132 -0.29 -20.74 22.84
N GLY A 133 -0.44 -20.01 23.93
CA GLY A 133 -0.81 -20.55 25.22
C GLY A 133 -2.33 -20.66 25.44
N ASN A 134 -2.72 -20.85 26.67
CA ASN A 134 -4.13 -20.99 27.07
C ASN A 134 -4.57 -19.92 28.06
N ASP A 135 -3.67 -19.02 28.44
CA ASP A 135 -4.05 -17.93 29.34
C ASP A 135 -5.00 -16.97 28.61
N ARG A 136 -5.87 -16.33 29.38
CA ARG A 136 -6.85 -15.36 28.89
C ARG A 136 -6.47 -13.97 29.35
N ASP A 137 -6.48 -13.02 28.43
CA ASP A 137 -6.34 -11.62 28.78
C ASP A 137 -7.73 -11.04 29.08
N PRO A 138 -7.95 -10.45 30.28
CA PRO A 138 -9.24 -9.86 30.60
C PRO A 138 -9.71 -8.73 29.67
N ALA A 139 -8.78 -8.08 28.96
CA ALA A 139 -9.09 -7.06 27.97
C ALA A 139 -9.61 -7.66 26.66
N TYR A 140 -9.29 -8.94 26.40
CA TYR A 140 -9.67 -9.67 25.20
C TYR A 140 -10.36 -10.99 25.59
N PRO A 141 -11.62 -10.94 26.02
CA PRO A 141 -12.35 -12.13 26.50
C PRO A 141 -12.65 -13.11 25.35
N ASP A 142 -12.83 -14.39 25.70
CA ASP A 142 -13.23 -15.44 24.75
C ASP A 142 -14.69 -15.26 24.31
N VAL A 143 -14.93 -14.31 23.45
CA VAL A 143 -16.23 -14.05 22.82
C VAL A 143 -15.99 -13.83 21.32
N ASP A 144 -16.97 -14.23 20.54
CA ASP A 144 -17.02 -13.96 19.11
C ASP A 144 -17.04 -12.42 18.90
N SER A 145 -16.09 -11.88 18.19
CA SER A 145 -15.95 -10.43 17.97
C SER A 145 -16.87 -9.91 16.87
N ASP A 146 -17.28 -10.77 15.90
CA ASP A 146 -18.22 -10.45 14.84
C ASP A 146 -19.32 -11.52 14.75
N PRO A 147 -20.51 -11.31 15.32
CA PRO A 147 -21.59 -12.31 15.34
C PRO A 147 -22.15 -12.65 13.95
N ASP A 148 -21.83 -11.89 12.92
CA ASP A 148 -22.25 -12.12 11.54
C ASP A 148 -21.29 -13.03 10.77
N THR A 149 -20.08 -13.24 11.28
CA THR A 149 -19.04 -14.12 10.72
C THR A 149 -18.78 -15.30 11.67
N PRO A 150 -18.50 -16.53 11.19
CA PRO A 150 -18.16 -17.63 12.09
C PRO A 150 -16.91 -17.34 12.90
N GLY A 151 -17.08 -17.17 14.22
CA GLY A 151 -16.01 -16.89 15.15
C GLY A 151 -15.34 -18.12 15.76
N PRO A 152 -14.55 -17.94 16.82
CA PRO A 152 -13.75 -18.99 17.41
C PRO A 152 -14.59 -20.16 17.94
N THR A 153 -14.19 -21.38 17.65
CA THR A 153 -14.77 -22.60 18.20
C THR A 153 -13.88 -23.24 19.27
N VAL A 154 -12.59 -22.88 19.30
CA VAL A 154 -11.60 -23.33 20.26
C VAL A 154 -10.74 -22.13 20.64
N PHE A 155 -10.68 -21.81 21.93
CA PHE A 155 -9.93 -20.67 22.44
C PHE A 155 -8.56 -21.03 23.05
N ASP A 156 -8.20 -22.32 23.13
CA ASP A 156 -6.89 -22.78 23.61
C ASP A 156 -5.92 -22.90 22.44
N GLY A 157 -4.72 -22.41 22.59
CA GLY A 157 -3.69 -22.47 21.58
C GLY A 157 -3.89 -21.51 20.39
N PRO A 158 -3.69 -21.97 19.12
CA PRO A 158 -3.23 -23.31 18.74
C PRO A 158 -1.74 -23.57 19.03
N LEU A 159 -1.37 -24.85 19.07
CA LEU A 159 0.01 -25.28 18.97
C LEU A 159 0.31 -25.69 17.52
N HIS A 160 1.58 -25.64 17.13
CA HIS A 160 1.99 -26.15 15.82
C HIS A 160 1.65 -27.64 15.64
N ASN A 161 1.52 -28.08 14.40
CA ASN A 161 1.11 -29.45 14.01
C ASN A 161 -0.31 -29.86 14.46
N GLN A 162 -1.19 -28.91 14.75
CA GLN A 162 -2.59 -29.20 15.06
C GLN A 162 -3.53 -29.09 13.87
N ILE A 163 -3.07 -28.55 12.74
CA ILE A 163 -3.87 -28.49 11.52
C ILE A 163 -4.19 -29.92 11.02
N PRO A 164 -5.49 -30.29 10.87
CA PRO A 164 -5.85 -31.63 10.46
C PRO A 164 -5.37 -31.95 9.05
N LYS A 165 -4.90 -33.19 8.86
CA LYS A 165 -4.58 -33.65 7.52
C LYS A 165 -5.79 -33.59 6.58
N PRO A 166 -5.70 -32.87 5.46
CA PRO A 166 -6.83 -32.75 4.53
C PRO A 166 -7.24 -34.11 3.92
N ALA A 167 -8.50 -34.19 3.52
CA ALA A 167 -9.03 -35.36 2.83
C ALA A 167 -8.33 -35.56 1.49
N THR A 168 -8.31 -36.81 0.98
CA THR A 168 -7.68 -37.10 -0.33
C THR A 168 -8.39 -36.46 -1.53
N SER A 169 -9.61 -35.99 -1.33
CA SER A 169 -10.40 -35.23 -2.32
C SER A 169 -10.12 -33.73 -2.30
N ASP A 170 -9.45 -33.25 -1.27
CA ASP A 170 -8.97 -31.88 -1.13
C ASP A 170 -7.63 -31.74 -1.87
N ASN A 171 -7.58 -30.82 -2.82
CA ASN A 171 -6.37 -30.47 -3.55
C ASN A 171 -6.07 -28.97 -3.52
N SER A 172 -6.67 -28.26 -2.55
CA SER A 172 -6.47 -26.83 -2.33
C SER A 172 -5.64 -26.54 -1.08
N THR A 173 -5.80 -27.32 -0.02
CA THR A 173 -5.19 -27.05 1.29
C THR A 173 -3.71 -27.46 1.32
N VAL A 174 -2.84 -26.52 1.67
CA VAL A 174 -1.44 -26.80 1.99
C VAL A 174 -1.38 -27.42 3.38
N TRP A 175 -0.66 -28.53 3.52
CA TRP A 175 -0.52 -29.23 4.79
C TRP A 175 0.86 -29.88 4.91
N GLN A 176 1.43 -29.79 6.11
CA GLN A 176 2.69 -30.39 6.48
C GLN A 176 2.52 -31.29 7.72
N ALA A 177 3.11 -32.47 7.69
CA ALA A 177 2.98 -33.41 8.82
C ALA A 177 3.80 -33.02 10.04
N ASP A 178 4.86 -32.25 9.86
CA ASP A 178 5.76 -31.79 10.92
C ASP A 178 6.33 -30.42 10.52
N SER A 179 5.74 -29.38 11.03
CA SER A 179 6.09 -27.97 10.84
C SER A 179 7.19 -27.55 11.83
N ASN A 180 8.25 -28.32 11.92
CA ASN A 180 9.37 -28.03 12.81
C ASN A 180 10.31 -26.94 12.25
N GLN A 181 11.24 -26.47 13.07
CA GLN A 181 12.24 -25.47 12.70
C GLN A 181 13.00 -25.84 11.39
N ALA A 182 13.38 -27.11 11.22
CA ALA A 182 14.12 -27.55 10.03
C ALA A 182 13.28 -27.49 8.75
N PHE A 183 11.95 -27.64 8.84
CA PHE A 183 11.04 -27.46 7.72
C PHE A 183 11.06 -25.99 7.26
N PHE A 184 10.87 -25.04 8.17
CA PHE A 184 10.89 -23.62 7.84
C PHE A 184 12.27 -23.13 7.41
N GLN A 185 13.34 -23.57 8.08
CA GLN A 185 14.71 -23.28 7.65
C GLN A 185 14.96 -23.68 6.20
N LYS A 186 14.40 -24.82 5.78
CA LYS A 186 14.48 -25.27 4.38
C LYS A 186 13.58 -24.45 3.46
N MET A 187 12.37 -24.06 3.90
CA MET A 187 11.44 -23.27 3.11
C MET A 187 11.98 -21.85 2.88
N TYR A 188 12.60 -21.25 3.88
CA TYR A 188 13.24 -19.93 3.74
C TYR A 188 14.56 -19.99 2.95
N PHE A 189 15.48 -20.86 3.33
CA PHE A 189 16.89 -20.79 2.90
C PHE A 189 17.40 -22.02 2.19
N GLY A 190 16.55 -23.00 1.93
CA GLY A 190 16.91 -24.23 1.25
C GLY A 190 17.49 -23.98 -0.15
N THR A 191 18.52 -24.73 -0.52
CA THR A 191 19.19 -24.66 -1.83
C THR A 191 19.36 -26.05 -2.41
N GLY A 192 19.70 -26.14 -3.69
CA GLY A 192 19.97 -27.39 -4.41
C GLY A 192 19.05 -27.64 -5.58
N TYR A 193 19.31 -28.70 -6.31
CA TYR A 193 18.55 -29.04 -7.51
C TYR A 193 17.08 -29.38 -7.17
N GLY A 194 16.16 -28.62 -7.75
CA GLY A 194 14.72 -28.84 -7.58
C GLY A 194 14.15 -28.36 -6.25
N VAL A 195 14.95 -27.73 -5.39
CA VAL A 195 14.48 -27.04 -4.19
C VAL A 195 13.94 -25.68 -4.57
N GLU A 196 12.72 -25.38 -4.13
CA GLU A 196 12.14 -24.06 -4.14
C GLU A 196 12.03 -23.57 -2.70
N SER A 197 12.52 -22.36 -2.47
CA SER A 197 12.55 -21.69 -1.19
C SER A 197 12.43 -20.19 -1.42
N LEU A 198 12.16 -19.41 -0.40
CA LEU A 198 12.17 -17.95 -0.48
C LEU A 198 13.52 -17.44 -1.05
N LYS A 199 14.65 -17.98 -0.57
CA LYS A 199 15.98 -17.69 -1.11
C LYS A 199 16.09 -17.95 -2.62
N THR A 200 15.70 -19.12 -3.08
CA THR A 200 15.81 -19.47 -4.52
C THR A 200 14.82 -18.71 -5.37
N TYR A 201 13.69 -18.31 -4.81
CA TYR A 201 12.72 -17.45 -5.46
C TYR A 201 13.34 -16.08 -5.75
N TYR A 202 13.78 -15.36 -4.75
CA TYR A 202 14.32 -14.01 -4.90
C TYR A 202 15.64 -13.97 -5.69
N GLN A 203 16.49 -15.01 -5.59
CA GLN A 203 17.64 -15.15 -6.46
C GLN A 203 17.25 -15.26 -7.95
N ARG A 204 16.15 -15.94 -8.27
CA ARG A 204 15.68 -16.04 -9.66
C ARG A 204 15.01 -14.75 -10.13
N GLN A 205 14.17 -14.12 -9.31
CA GLN A 205 13.50 -12.86 -9.66
C GLN A 205 14.51 -11.75 -9.96
N SER A 206 15.57 -11.66 -9.18
CA SER A 206 16.66 -10.70 -9.36
C SER A 206 17.72 -11.13 -10.38
N SER A 207 17.62 -12.36 -10.95
CA SER A 207 18.67 -12.98 -11.77
C SER A 207 20.02 -13.06 -11.06
N GLY A 208 19.98 -13.31 -9.75
CA GLY A 208 21.15 -13.48 -8.88
C GLY A 208 21.77 -12.20 -8.34
N ARG A 209 21.16 -11.05 -8.58
CA ARG A 209 21.61 -9.78 -8.00
C ARG A 209 21.30 -9.64 -6.51
N TYR A 210 20.19 -10.24 -6.08
CA TYR A 210 19.72 -10.24 -4.71
C TYR A 210 19.54 -11.67 -4.17
N SER A 211 19.76 -11.85 -2.90
CA SER A 211 19.57 -13.12 -2.20
C SER A 211 19.21 -12.86 -0.75
N VAL A 212 18.75 -13.89 -0.07
CA VAL A 212 18.53 -13.87 1.38
C VAL A 212 19.25 -15.03 2.06
N ASP A 213 19.58 -14.84 3.33
CA ASP A 213 20.05 -15.88 4.27
C ASP A 213 19.47 -15.57 5.65
N GLY A 214 19.68 -16.42 6.63
CA GLY A 214 19.20 -16.09 7.96
C GLY A 214 18.98 -17.30 8.87
N THR A 215 18.20 -17.05 9.92
CA THR A 215 17.95 -18.04 10.98
C THR A 215 16.47 -18.13 11.30
N VAL A 216 15.98 -19.36 11.44
CA VAL A 216 14.64 -19.68 11.96
C VAL A 216 14.78 -20.20 13.38
N SER A 217 14.02 -19.64 14.33
CA SER A 217 14.00 -20.10 15.72
C SER A 217 13.36 -21.48 15.87
N ASN A 218 13.51 -22.11 17.02
CA ASN A 218 12.54 -23.12 17.44
C ASN A 218 11.21 -22.44 17.75
N TRP A 219 10.13 -23.21 17.84
CA TRP A 219 8.84 -22.71 18.30
C TRP A 219 8.97 -22.12 19.71
N VAL A 220 8.61 -20.86 19.84
CA VAL A 220 8.45 -20.20 21.15
C VAL A 220 6.96 -20.21 21.51
N LYS A 221 6.65 -20.38 22.79
CA LYS A 221 5.26 -20.43 23.25
C LYS A 221 4.92 -19.16 24.00
N VAL A 222 4.13 -18.29 23.35
CA VAL A 222 3.60 -17.11 24.02
C VAL A 222 2.55 -17.49 25.07
N LYS A 223 2.27 -16.58 25.98
CA LYS A 223 1.44 -16.86 27.16
C LYS A 223 -0.03 -17.02 26.83
N TYR A 224 -0.55 -16.17 25.96
CA TYR A 224 -1.97 -16.04 25.66
C TYR A 224 -2.39 -16.89 24.45
N ASN A 225 -3.71 -17.10 24.29
CA ASN A 225 -4.29 -17.73 23.12
C ASN A 225 -4.23 -16.79 21.90
N GLU A 226 -4.44 -17.34 20.70
CA GLU A 226 -4.33 -16.59 19.46
C GLU A 226 -5.30 -15.42 19.38
N ALA A 227 -6.56 -15.59 19.83
CA ALA A 227 -7.57 -14.54 19.83
C ALA A 227 -7.16 -13.28 20.62
N ARG A 228 -6.19 -13.35 21.54
CA ARG A 228 -5.62 -12.18 22.19
C ARG A 228 -4.93 -11.26 21.18
N TYR A 229 -4.34 -11.82 20.12
CA TYR A 229 -3.49 -11.14 19.17
C TYR A 229 -4.16 -10.91 17.80
N GLY A 230 -5.04 -11.84 17.38
CA GLY A 230 -5.70 -11.79 16.07
C GLY A 230 -7.06 -11.11 16.06
N ARG A 231 -7.67 -10.86 17.25
CA ARG A 231 -9.02 -10.32 17.34
C ARG A 231 -9.23 -8.98 16.64
N ASN A 232 -10.34 -8.86 15.90
CA ASN A 232 -10.74 -7.70 15.10
C ASN A 232 -11.42 -6.58 15.93
N ASP A 233 -10.89 -6.23 17.10
CA ASP A 233 -11.52 -5.32 18.07
C ASP A 233 -11.63 -3.85 17.59
N CYS A 234 -10.82 -3.44 16.61
CA CYS A 234 -10.85 -2.07 16.05
C CYS A 234 -11.87 -1.88 14.92
N GLY A 235 -12.48 -2.96 14.45
CA GLY A 235 -13.42 -2.94 13.34
C GLY A 235 -12.80 -3.26 11.98
N ASP A 236 -11.46 -3.36 11.89
CA ASP A 236 -10.71 -3.86 10.75
C ASP A 236 -10.25 -5.30 10.97
N ILE A 237 -9.74 -5.96 9.93
CA ILE A 237 -9.26 -7.35 9.99
C ILE A 237 -7.91 -7.49 10.70
N VAL A 238 -7.15 -6.42 10.84
CA VAL A 238 -5.91 -6.38 11.62
C VAL A 238 -5.90 -5.15 12.51
N CYS A 239 -5.69 -5.37 13.81
CA CYS A 239 -5.68 -4.32 14.81
C CYS A 239 -4.33 -4.29 15.56
N THR A 240 -4.05 -3.19 16.27
CA THR A 240 -2.78 -2.99 17.00
C THR A 240 -2.52 -4.02 18.11
N ASN A 241 -3.54 -4.79 18.51
CA ASN A 241 -3.36 -5.94 19.41
C ASN A 241 -2.38 -6.99 18.88
N THR A 242 -2.20 -7.09 17.55
CA THR A 242 -1.21 -7.98 16.91
C THR A 242 0.22 -7.60 17.25
N TRP A 243 0.52 -6.32 17.48
CA TRP A 243 1.84 -5.87 17.90
C TRP A 243 2.33 -6.52 19.20
N ALA A 244 1.39 -6.83 20.10
CA ALA A 244 1.74 -7.54 21.33
C ALA A 244 2.31 -8.95 21.05
N LEU A 245 1.94 -9.61 19.94
CA LEU A 245 2.55 -10.88 19.57
C LEU A 245 4.03 -10.71 19.19
N ILE A 246 4.34 -9.64 18.47
CA ILE A 246 5.74 -9.34 18.06
C ILE A 246 6.62 -9.20 19.29
N ARG A 247 6.18 -8.38 20.27
CA ARG A 247 6.88 -8.20 21.55
C ARG A 247 6.97 -9.50 22.35
N ASP A 248 5.83 -10.15 22.60
CA ASP A 248 5.74 -11.31 23.50
C ASP A 248 6.52 -12.51 22.93
N ALA A 249 6.56 -12.68 21.60
CA ALA A 249 7.35 -13.72 20.95
C ALA A 249 8.86 -13.42 21.00
N ALA A 250 9.26 -12.16 20.81
CA ALA A 250 10.66 -11.75 20.95
C ALA A 250 11.16 -11.91 22.39
N ASP A 251 10.37 -11.51 23.39
CA ASP A 251 10.68 -11.67 24.80
C ASP A 251 10.79 -13.14 25.20
N GLN A 252 9.87 -14.00 24.70
CA GLN A 252 9.95 -15.43 24.97
C GLN A 252 11.17 -16.05 24.32
N TRP A 253 11.51 -15.64 23.07
CA TRP A 253 12.74 -16.10 22.42
C TRP A 253 13.98 -15.74 23.25
N VAL A 254 14.08 -14.51 23.76
CA VAL A 254 15.19 -14.07 24.63
C VAL A 254 15.23 -14.90 25.91
N ALA A 255 14.07 -15.16 26.53
CA ALA A 255 14.00 -15.99 27.75
C ALA A 255 14.49 -17.41 27.47
N ASP A 256 14.13 -18.01 26.34
CA ASP A 256 14.57 -19.35 25.94
C ASP A 256 16.08 -19.39 25.65
N GLN A 257 16.64 -18.36 25.02
CA GLN A 257 18.09 -18.23 24.80
C GLN A 257 18.85 -18.15 26.13
N LYS A 258 18.36 -17.36 27.07
CA LYS A 258 18.95 -17.26 28.44
C LYS A 258 18.83 -18.58 29.19
N ALA A 259 17.71 -19.29 29.08
CA ALA A 259 17.54 -20.62 29.66
C ALA A 259 18.49 -21.65 29.04
N ALA A 260 18.86 -21.50 27.80
CA ALA A 260 19.89 -22.29 27.12
C ALA A 260 21.34 -21.90 27.51
N GLY A 261 21.51 -20.88 28.38
CA GLY A 261 22.80 -20.46 28.91
C GLY A 261 23.51 -19.38 28.09
N ARG A 262 22.86 -18.72 27.18
CA ARG A 262 23.41 -17.58 26.41
C ARG A 262 23.38 -16.30 27.26
N SER A 263 24.41 -15.47 27.12
CA SER A 263 24.45 -14.15 27.74
C SER A 263 23.73 -13.10 26.86
N ASP A 264 23.31 -11.98 27.49
CA ASP A 264 22.76 -10.85 26.76
C ASP A 264 23.70 -10.32 25.66
N ALA A 265 25.01 -10.33 25.94
CA ALA A 265 26.01 -9.93 24.96
C ALA A 265 26.08 -10.88 23.73
N ASP A 266 25.93 -12.21 23.94
CA ASP A 266 25.91 -13.17 22.84
C ASP A 266 24.64 -13.01 21.99
N ILE A 267 23.52 -12.73 22.64
CA ILE A 267 22.22 -12.48 21.97
C ILE A 267 22.32 -11.19 21.17
N ALA A 268 22.78 -10.09 21.77
CA ALA A 268 22.95 -8.82 21.08
C ALA A 268 23.91 -8.91 19.86
N ALA A 269 25.03 -9.66 20.02
CA ALA A 269 25.96 -9.87 18.94
C ALA A 269 25.38 -10.68 17.77
N GLU A 270 24.46 -11.63 18.04
CA GLU A 270 23.73 -12.32 16.99
C GLU A 270 22.76 -11.38 16.27
N LEU A 271 21.93 -10.66 17.02
CA LEU A 271 20.93 -9.75 16.47
C LEU A 271 21.55 -8.63 15.63
N ALA A 272 22.67 -8.07 16.04
CA ALA A 272 23.43 -7.08 15.26
C ALA A 272 23.88 -7.58 13.86
N THR A 273 23.85 -8.90 13.62
CA THR A 273 24.11 -9.43 12.27
C THR A 273 22.91 -9.33 11.33
N PHE A 274 21.74 -8.96 11.81
CA PHE A 274 20.50 -8.74 11.08
C PHE A 274 20.16 -7.24 10.94
N ASP A 275 21.05 -6.37 11.35
CA ASP A 275 20.95 -4.90 11.32
C ASP A 275 22.10 -4.42 10.42
N GLN A 276 21.84 -4.34 9.09
CA GLN A 276 22.81 -4.06 8.05
C GLN A 276 22.26 -3.10 6.96
N TRP A 277 21.01 -2.69 7.10
CA TRP A 277 20.29 -1.86 6.13
C TRP A 277 19.60 -0.68 6.81
N ASP A 278 20.14 0.52 6.64
CA ASP A 278 19.41 1.76 6.96
C ASP A 278 18.37 2.03 5.86
N ARG A 279 17.22 1.38 5.97
CA ARG A 279 16.13 1.39 4.99
C ARG A 279 15.62 2.79 4.68
N TYR A 280 15.60 3.64 5.69
CA TYR A 280 15.02 4.96 5.64
C TYR A 280 16.06 6.09 5.60
N ASP A 281 17.35 5.76 5.43
CA ASP A 281 18.46 6.74 5.44
C ASP A 281 18.36 7.66 6.65
N ALA A 282 18.34 7.06 7.85
CA ALA A 282 18.00 7.72 9.10
C ALA A 282 18.97 8.87 9.44
N ASP A 283 20.21 8.82 9.03
CA ASP A 283 21.20 9.90 9.23
C ASP A 283 21.35 10.84 8.02
N GLY A 284 20.71 10.50 6.87
CA GLY A 284 20.62 11.33 5.68
C GLY A 284 21.92 11.41 4.86
N ASP A 285 22.81 10.43 4.98
CA ASP A 285 24.10 10.45 4.30
C ASP A 285 24.10 9.73 2.93
N GLY A 286 23.02 8.98 2.63
CA GLY A 286 22.78 8.21 1.41
C GLY A 286 23.55 6.91 1.34
N ASN A 287 24.00 6.38 2.47
CA ASN A 287 24.59 5.07 2.63
C ASN A 287 23.59 4.12 3.26
N PHE A 288 22.85 3.40 2.45
CA PHE A 288 21.83 2.44 2.89
C PHE A 288 22.41 1.10 3.41
N ASN A 289 23.74 0.92 3.42
CA ASN A 289 24.37 -0.35 3.82
C ASN A 289 25.06 -0.22 5.16
N GLU A 290 24.33 0.17 6.17
CA GLU A 290 24.79 0.33 7.55
C GLU A 290 23.69 0.01 8.54
N ALA A 291 24.02 -0.04 9.82
CA ALA A 291 23.11 -0.38 10.89
C ALA A 291 22.37 0.88 11.40
N ASP A 292 21.05 0.79 11.57
CA ASP A 292 20.21 1.83 12.15
C ASP A 292 19.67 1.47 13.55
N GLY A 293 19.91 0.22 13.99
CA GLY A 293 19.46 -0.32 15.27
C GLY A 293 18.20 -1.18 15.18
N TYR A 294 17.65 -1.37 13.98
CA TYR A 294 16.51 -2.27 13.73
C TYR A 294 16.95 -3.56 13.06
N ILE A 295 16.17 -4.62 13.24
CA ILE A 295 16.27 -5.82 12.39
C ILE A 295 15.76 -5.45 10.99
N ASP A 296 16.59 -5.62 9.97
CA ASP A 296 16.28 -5.29 8.57
C ASP A 296 15.03 -6.01 8.06
N HIS A 297 14.93 -7.31 8.37
CA HIS A 297 13.88 -8.22 7.92
C HIS A 297 13.47 -9.13 9.08
N PHE A 298 12.37 -8.79 9.74
CA PHE A 298 11.79 -9.60 10.80
C PHE A 298 10.53 -10.29 10.31
N GLN A 299 10.48 -11.61 10.48
CA GLN A 299 9.30 -12.40 10.14
C GLN A 299 8.87 -13.28 11.31
N ILE A 300 7.55 -13.38 11.51
CA ILE A 300 6.98 -14.28 12.49
C ILE A 300 6.04 -15.27 11.81
N VAL A 301 6.20 -16.56 12.11
CA VAL A 301 5.31 -17.63 11.66
C VAL A 301 4.48 -18.06 12.84
N HIS A 302 3.17 -17.94 12.77
CA HIS A 302 2.28 -18.37 13.83
C HIS A 302 1.74 -19.78 13.59
N ALA A 303 1.48 -20.52 14.68
CA ALA A 303 0.82 -21.81 14.64
C ALA A 303 -0.66 -21.66 14.27
N GLY A 304 -1.24 -22.64 13.61
CA GLY A 304 -2.62 -22.60 13.14
C GLY A 304 -2.76 -22.16 11.70
N GLY A 305 -3.99 -21.89 11.29
CA GLY A 305 -4.37 -21.40 9.97
C GLY A 305 -4.41 -19.88 9.92
N ASP A 306 -4.73 -19.34 8.76
CA ASP A 306 -4.87 -17.91 8.49
C ASP A 306 -6.35 -17.51 8.53
N GLU A 307 -6.66 -16.33 9.04
CA GLU A 307 -8.02 -15.76 8.94
C GLU A 307 -8.46 -15.66 7.47
N ALA A 308 -7.56 -15.21 6.57
CA ALA A 308 -7.80 -15.09 5.13
C ALA A 308 -8.18 -16.42 4.46
N ASP A 309 -7.74 -17.56 4.99
CA ASP A 309 -8.11 -18.90 4.52
C ASP A 309 -9.28 -19.48 5.29
N GLY A 310 -9.81 -18.75 6.29
CA GLY A 310 -10.91 -19.15 7.13
C GLY A 310 -10.53 -20.26 8.09
N ASP A 311 -9.71 -19.93 9.08
CA ASP A 311 -9.32 -20.87 10.12
C ASP A 311 -10.56 -21.51 10.78
N PRO A 312 -10.65 -22.85 10.86
CA PRO A 312 -11.85 -23.51 11.36
C PRO A 312 -12.00 -23.48 12.88
N TYR A 313 -10.98 -23.00 13.61
CA TYR A 313 -10.93 -22.99 15.07
C TYR A 313 -11.08 -21.60 15.64
N GLN A 314 -10.32 -20.63 15.14
CA GLN A 314 -10.32 -19.24 15.61
C GLN A 314 -11.24 -18.33 14.77
N GLY A 315 -11.57 -18.75 13.53
CA GLY A 315 -12.44 -17.96 12.66
C GLY A 315 -11.86 -16.58 12.36
N GLU A 316 -12.61 -15.55 12.66
CA GLU A 316 -12.23 -14.14 12.50
C GLU A 316 -11.27 -13.62 13.58
N ASP A 317 -11.07 -14.38 14.67
CA ASP A 317 -10.09 -14.07 15.72
C ASP A 317 -8.73 -14.76 15.44
N ALA A 318 -8.56 -15.45 14.30
CA ALA A 318 -7.26 -15.91 13.80
C ALA A 318 -6.46 -14.70 13.29
N ILE A 319 -5.16 -14.89 13.16
CA ILE A 319 -4.30 -13.85 12.62
C ILE A 319 -4.40 -13.85 11.09
N TRP A 320 -4.59 -12.66 10.49
CA TRP A 320 -4.48 -12.41 9.06
C TRP A 320 -3.02 -12.20 8.67
N SER A 321 -2.52 -12.83 7.61
CA SER A 321 -1.17 -12.59 7.07
C SER A 321 -1.03 -11.15 6.59
N HIS A 322 0.06 -10.47 7.02
CA HIS A 322 0.28 -9.08 6.64
C HIS A 322 1.73 -8.63 6.88
N ARG A 323 2.07 -7.46 6.31
CA ARG A 323 3.22 -6.64 6.67
C ARG A 323 2.74 -5.40 7.42
N TRP A 324 3.44 -4.99 8.50
CA TRP A 324 3.19 -3.76 9.22
C TRP A 324 4.45 -3.27 9.95
N TYR A 325 4.32 -2.13 10.64
CA TYR A 325 5.33 -1.59 11.56
C TYR A 325 4.80 -1.63 12.99
N ALA A 326 5.45 -2.41 13.85
CA ALA A 326 5.02 -2.58 15.23
C ALA A 326 5.31 -1.33 16.06
N PHE A 327 4.34 -0.90 16.89
CA PHE A 327 4.49 0.20 17.84
C PHE A 327 5.09 1.50 17.25
N PHE A 328 4.72 1.85 16.02
CA PHE A 328 5.15 3.10 15.40
C PHE A 328 4.65 4.35 16.17
N ASP A 329 3.64 4.17 17.04
CA ASP A 329 3.09 5.19 17.93
C ASP A 329 3.99 5.47 19.17
N GLY A 330 5.13 4.79 19.31
CA GLY A 330 6.05 4.95 20.42
C GLY A 330 5.55 4.38 21.77
N SER A 331 4.43 3.61 21.77
CA SER A 331 3.86 3.07 23.03
C SER A 331 4.76 2.10 23.78
N GLU A 332 5.73 1.44 23.12
CA GLU A 332 6.76 0.58 23.70
C GLU A 332 8.16 1.24 23.74
N GLY A 333 8.27 2.54 23.38
CA GLY A 333 9.50 3.32 23.42
C GLY A 333 9.78 4.02 22.09
N ASP A 334 10.71 4.96 22.12
CA ASP A 334 10.98 5.83 20.96
C ASP A 334 11.83 5.15 19.87
N GLY A 335 12.37 3.94 20.10
CA GLY A 335 13.31 3.26 19.21
C GLY A 335 14.79 3.48 19.53
N PRO A 336 15.71 3.07 18.66
CA PRO A 336 17.15 3.32 18.79
C PRO A 336 17.46 4.82 18.84
N ALA A 337 18.46 5.22 19.57
CA ALA A 337 18.80 6.64 19.70
C ALA A 337 19.26 7.31 18.39
N ALA A 338 19.77 6.54 17.43
CA ALA A 338 20.18 7.01 16.11
C ALA A 338 18.98 7.17 15.16
N ALA A 339 17.98 6.30 15.29
CA ALA A 339 16.79 6.25 14.45
C ALA A 339 15.53 6.04 15.33
N PRO A 340 15.01 7.07 16.02
CA PRO A 340 13.89 6.94 16.95
C PRO A 340 12.55 6.87 16.20
N LEU A 341 12.27 5.71 15.58
CA LEU A 341 11.09 5.48 14.73
C LEU A 341 10.01 4.62 15.43
N GLY A 342 10.07 4.46 16.78
CA GLY A 342 9.18 3.56 17.51
C GLY A 342 9.68 2.12 17.52
N GLY A 343 8.76 1.14 17.52
CA GLY A 343 9.10 -0.28 17.54
C GLY A 343 9.11 -0.89 18.94
N THR A 344 9.57 -2.15 19.05
CA THR A 344 9.77 -2.84 20.32
C THR A 344 11.20 -3.37 20.43
N GLN A 345 11.82 -3.19 21.60
CA GLN A 345 13.19 -3.64 21.82
C GLN A 345 13.24 -5.16 22.11
N ILE A 346 14.17 -5.89 21.52
CA ILE A 346 14.39 -7.30 21.78
C ILE A 346 15.16 -7.45 23.09
N GLY A 347 14.47 -7.69 24.19
CA GLY A 347 15.06 -7.74 25.52
C GLY A 347 15.82 -6.44 25.85
N GLU A 348 17.05 -6.58 26.40
CA GLU A 348 17.93 -5.44 26.72
C GLU A 348 19.14 -5.35 25.75
N THR A 349 18.95 -5.73 24.50
CA THR A 349 20.06 -5.87 23.53
C THR A 349 20.43 -4.58 22.80
N GLY A 350 19.56 -3.57 22.80
CA GLY A 350 19.70 -2.35 22.03
C GLY A 350 19.25 -2.49 20.57
N VAL A 351 18.82 -3.69 20.14
CA VAL A 351 18.28 -3.95 18.80
C VAL A 351 16.76 -4.01 18.87
N TRP A 352 16.09 -3.45 17.89
CA TRP A 352 14.63 -3.24 17.86
C TRP A 352 13.97 -3.97 16.69
N ILE A 353 12.69 -4.22 16.81
CA ILE A 353 11.80 -4.63 15.73
C ILE A 353 10.84 -3.48 15.46
N GLY A 354 10.84 -2.99 14.21
CA GLY A 354 9.85 -2.07 13.67
C GLY A 354 9.04 -2.78 12.59
N ASP A 355 9.54 -2.78 11.34
CA ASP A 355 8.95 -3.53 10.23
C ASP A 355 8.87 -5.03 10.52
N TYR A 356 7.74 -5.66 10.22
CA TYR A 356 7.57 -7.11 10.36
C TYR A 356 6.59 -7.67 9.32
N THR A 357 6.71 -8.96 9.04
CA THR A 357 5.68 -9.74 8.35
C THR A 357 5.24 -10.92 9.20
N ILE A 358 3.97 -11.29 9.09
CA ILE A 358 3.38 -12.41 9.80
C ILE A 358 2.65 -13.34 8.84
N GLN A 359 2.80 -14.65 9.01
CA GLN A 359 2.19 -15.66 8.15
C GLN A 359 1.91 -16.96 8.92
N PRO A 360 0.92 -17.79 8.46
CA PRO A 360 0.50 -18.98 9.17
C PRO A 360 1.43 -20.17 8.92
N GLU A 361 1.36 -21.15 9.80
CA GLU A 361 2.05 -22.43 9.70
C GLU A 361 1.86 -23.13 8.34
N ASN A 362 0.67 -23.00 7.74
CA ASN A 362 0.31 -23.67 6.49
C ASN A 362 0.19 -22.73 5.28
N GLY A 363 0.73 -21.53 5.33
CA GLY A 363 0.64 -20.55 4.24
C GLY A 363 1.26 -21.01 2.92
N GLY A 364 2.19 -21.95 2.97
CA GLY A 364 2.95 -22.41 1.81
C GLY A 364 3.94 -21.36 1.30
N LEU A 365 4.81 -21.74 0.37
CA LEU A 365 5.87 -20.84 -0.13
C LEU A 365 5.31 -19.54 -0.73
N SER A 366 4.11 -19.61 -1.32
CA SER A 366 3.50 -18.46 -2.00
C SER A 366 3.22 -17.29 -1.06
N VAL A 367 2.64 -17.55 0.11
CA VAL A 367 2.34 -16.53 1.11
C VAL A 367 3.66 -15.93 1.63
N PHE A 368 4.61 -16.76 2.01
CA PHE A 368 5.92 -16.31 2.51
C PHE A 368 6.69 -15.43 1.53
N THR A 369 6.61 -15.74 0.22
CA THR A 369 7.23 -14.88 -0.80
C THR A 369 6.43 -13.61 -1.06
N HIS A 370 5.11 -13.62 -0.90
CA HIS A 370 4.25 -12.46 -1.05
C HIS A 370 4.53 -11.45 0.06
N GLU A 371 4.46 -11.88 1.33
CA GLU A 371 4.71 -11.01 2.48
C GLU A 371 6.14 -10.43 2.44
N TYR A 372 7.14 -11.24 2.03
CA TYR A 372 8.48 -10.71 1.83
C TYR A 372 8.58 -9.71 0.66
N GLY A 373 7.68 -9.78 -0.31
CA GLY A 373 7.53 -8.76 -1.36
C GLY A 373 7.12 -7.40 -0.75
N HIS A 374 6.21 -7.41 0.21
CA HIS A 374 5.84 -6.21 0.97
C HIS A 374 7.01 -5.69 1.82
N ASP A 375 7.74 -6.55 2.48
CA ASP A 375 8.93 -6.17 3.24
C ASP A 375 10.00 -5.50 2.36
N LEU A 376 10.10 -5.85 1.09
CA LEU A 376 10.94 -5.17 0.11
C LEU A 376 10.34 -3.86 -0.43
N GLY A 377 9.08 -3.54 -0.10
CA GLY A 377 8.39 -2.31 -0.45
C GLY A 377 7.39 -2.39 -1.59
N LEU A 378 7.03 -3.59 -2.06
CA LEU A 378 6.00 -3.76 -3.08
C LEU A 378 4.59 -3.67 -2.47
N PRO A 379 3.66 -2.89 -3.04
CA PRO A 379 2.27 -2.85 -2.58
C PRO A 379 1.47 -4.04 -3.10
N ASP A 380 0.27 -4.24 -2.55
CA ASP A 380 -0.74 -5.12 -3.13
C ASP A 380 -1.21 -4.62 -4.49
N HIS A 381 -1.43 -5.55 -5.44
CA HIS A 381 -1.92 -5.23 -6.78
C HIS A 381 -3.35 -5.70 -7.03
N TYR A 382 -4.06 -6.17 -6.01
CA TYR A 382 -5.50 -6.46 -6.08
C TYR A 382 -6.30 -5.29 -5.47
N ASP A 383 -7.63 -5.38 -5.50
CA ASP A 383 -8.52 -4.38 -4.91
C ASP A 383 -8.56 -4.56 -3.39
N THR A 384 -7.90 -3.67 -2.67
CA THR A 384 -7.79 -3.69 -1.20
C THR A 384 -8.97 -3.03 -0.50
N ALA A 385 -9.84 -2.31 -1.22
CA ALA A 385 -11.05 -1.69 -0.67
C ALA A 385 -12.18 -2.71 -0.36
N GLY A 386 -11.96 -4.00 -0.64
CA GLY A 386 -12.87 -5.09 -0.27
C GLY A 386 -14.10 -5.27 -1.16
N GLY A 387 -14.23 -4.50 -2.23
CA GLY A 387 -15.43 -4.52 -3.09
C GLY A 387 -15.21 -4.99 -4.52
N GLY A 388 -13.98 -5.11 -4.95
CA GLY A 388 -13.61 -5.36 -6.32
C GLY A 388 -13.13 -6.78 -6.61
N ASP A 389 -13.24 -7.18 -7.87
CA ASP A 389 -12.59 -8.40 -8.36
C ASP A 389 -11.13 -8.05 -8.74
N ASN A 390 -10.21 -8.94 -8.44
CA ASN A 390 -8.81 -8.78 -8.81
C ASN A 390 -8.66 -8.67 -10.34
N GLY A 391 -8.08 -7.59 -10.81
CA GLY A 391 -7.92 -7.33 -12.25
C GLY A 391 -6.53 -7.61 -12.77
N VAL A 392 -5.59 -7.96 -11.90
CA VAL A 392 -4.19 -8.32 -12.22
C VAL A 392 -3.97 -9.82 -12.09
N ASP A 393 -4.52 -10.42 -11.04
CA ASP A 393 -4.49 -11.85 -10.75
C ASP A 393 -3.07 -12.46 -10.85
N TRP A 394 -2.90 -13.60 -11.50
CA TRP A 394 -1.63 -14.34 -11.56
C TRP A 394 -0.55 -13.71 -12.48
N TRP A 395 -0.75 -12.49 -12.96
CA TRP A 395 0.31 -11.78 -13.67
C TRP A 395 1.40 -11.23 -12.76
N THR A 396 1.15 -11.24 -11.44
CA THR A 396 2.18 -10.97 -10.43
C THR A 396 1.91 -11.69 -9.11
N LEU A 397 3.00 -12.02 -8.40
CA LEU A 397 2.98 -12.48 -7.01
C LEU A 397 2.16 -11.53 -6.11
N MET A 398 2.29 -10.22 -6.30
CA MET A 398 1.67 -9.20 -5.44
C MET A 398 0.16 -9.00 -5.67
N ALA A 399 -0.44 -9.73 -6.63
CA ALA A 399 -1.89 -9.77 -6.82
C ALA A 399 -2.47 -11.14 -6.49
N GLN A 400 -1.82 -12.22 -6.92
CA GLN A 400 -2.20 -13.58 -6.60
C GLN A 400 -0.97 -14.48 -6.58
N SER A 401 -0.61 -14.93 -5.40
CA SER A 401 0.65 -15.62 -5.16
C SER A 401 0.59 -17.12 -5.43
N ARG A 402 -0.59 -17.75 -5.27
CA ARG A 402 -0.76 -19.21 -5.13
C ARG A 402 -0.78 -19.93 -6.46
N VAL A 403 0.30 -20.63 -6.82
CA VAL A 403 0.38 -21.52 -7.98
C VAL A 403 0.67 -22.96 -7.57
N TRP A 404 0.58 -23.87 -8.55
CA TRP A 404 0.65 -25.31 -8.36
C TRP A 404 1.26 -25.99 -9.56
N LYS A 405 1.80 -27.17 -9.38
CA LYS A 405 2.15 -28.10 -10.46
C LYS A 405 1.63 -29.49 -10.18
N PRO A 406 1.44 -30.35 -11.20
CA PRO A 406 1.03 -31.72 -11.00
C PRO A 406 1.91 -32.48 -10.00
N GLY A 407 1.29 -33.01 -8.96
CA GLY A 407 1.95 -33.76 -7.88
C GLY A 407 2.16 -32.96 -6.59
N ASP A 408 1.91 -31.65 -6.57
CA ASP A 408 1.84 -30.88 -5.34
C ASP A 408 0.52 -31.16 -4.60
N GLN A 409 0.52 -31.02 -3.29
CA GLN A 409 -0.63 -31.38 -2.47
C GLN A 409 -1.71 -30.29 -2.52
N GLY A 410 -1.37 -29.02 -2.32
CA GLY A 410 -2.30 -27.89 -2.28
C GLY A 410 -1.85 -26.74 -3.15
N ILE A 411 -2.76 -25.79 -3.36
CA ILE A 411 -2.45 -24.50 -4.01
C ILE A 411 -1.57 -23.66 -3.07
N GLY A 412 -0.60 -22.92 -3.63
CA GLY A 412 0.30 -22.11 -2.81
C GLY A 412 1.60 -22.79 -2.38
N THR A 413 1.79 -24.08 -2.75
CA THR A 413 3.10 -24.75 -2.58
C THR A 413 4.19 -24.14 -3.46
N ARG A 414 3.80 -23.36 -4.49
CA ARG A 414 4.66 -22.64 -5.43
C ARG A 414 4.24 -21.18 -5.48
N SER A 415 5.18 -20.29 -5.83
CA SER A 415 4.96 -18.88 -5.98
C SER A 415 4.77 -18.47 -7.43
N ALA A 416 3.91 -17.48 -7.70
CA ALA A 416 3.83 -16.80 -8.99
C ALA A 416 5.10 -15.97 -9.26
N ASP A 417 5.32 -15.54 -10.50
CA ASP A 417 6.44 -14.63 -10.85
C ASP A 417 6.07 -13.18 -10.45
N LEU A 418 7.07 -12.33 -10.25
CA LEU A 418 6.86 -10.87 -10.10
C LEU A 418 6.54 -10.24 -11.46
N SER A 419 5.76 -9.18 -11.51
CA SER A 419 5.52 -8.40 -12.73
C SER A 419 6.77 -7.63 -13.19
N ALA A 420 6.71 -7.06 -14.38
CA ALA A 420 7.78 -6.18 -14.86
C ALA A 420 7.85 -4.88 -14.05
N TRP A 421 6.71 -4.40 -13.53
CA TRP A 421 6.66 -3.24 -12.66
C TRP A 421 7.31 -3.53 -11.30
N ASP A 422 7.02 -4.68 -10.67
CA ASP A 422 7.65 -5.09 -9.42
C ASP A 422 9.17 -5.18 -9.55
N LYS A 423 9.63 -5.85 -10.61
CA LYS A 423 11.08 -5.94 -10.90
C LYS A 423 11.71 -4.59 -11.19
N LEU A 424 10.97 -3.65 -11.78
CA LEU A 424 11.42 -2.27 -11.97
C LEU A 424 11.55 -1.54 -10.64
N GLN A 425 10.54 -1.67 -9.77
CA GLN A 425 10.57 -1.08 -8.43
C GLN A 425 11.74 -1.61 -7.59
N LEU A 426 12.07 -2.88 -7.70
CA LEU A 426 13.20 -3.49 -6.98
C LEU A 426 14.55 -3.28 -7.68
N GLY A 427 14.57 -2.61 -8.84
CA GLY A 427 15.79 -2.36 -9.60
C GLY A 427 16.34 -3.60 -10.32
N TRP A 428 15.55 -4.65 -10.50
CA TRP A 428 16.00 -5.93 -11.08
C TRP A 428 15.64 -6.10 -12.56
N LEU A 429 14.89 -5.18 -13.14
CA LEU A 429 14.44 -5.25 -14.52
C LEU A 429 15.49 -4.68 -15.48
N ASP A 430 15.87 -5.45 -16.52
CA ASP A 430 16.60 -4.91 -17.66
C ASP A 430 15.60 -4.42 -18.72
N TYR A 431 15.60 -3.13 -19.02
CA TYR A 431 14.61 -2.52 -19.89
C TYR A 431 15.20 -1.60 -20.96
N ARG A 432 14.36 -1.23 -21.94
CA ARG A 432 14.60 -0.15 -22.89
C ARG A 432 13.51 0.88 -22.77
N VAL A 433 13.89 2.15 -22.78
CA VAL A 433 12.95 3.28 -22.82
C VAL A 433 12.74 3.71 -24.25
N ALA A 434 11.49 4.05 -24.57
CA ALA A 434 11.07 4.76 -25.78
C ALA A 434 9.98 5.76 -25.39
N PHE A 435 9.70 6.72 -26.29
CA PHE A 435 8.69 7.76 -26.05
C PHE A 435 7.50 7.57 -27.01
N ALA A 436 6.33 8.03 -26.60
CA ALA A 436 5.19 8.13 -27.51
C ALA A 436 5.60 8.97 -28.74
N GLY A 437 5.30 8.46 -29.94
CA GLY A 437 5.78 9.06 -31.17
C GLY A 437 7.00 8.39 -31.80
N ASP A 438 7.76 7.62 -31.05
CA ASP A 438 8.92 6.89 -31.55
C ASP A 438 8.51 5.77 -32.52
N THR A 439 9.43 5.47 -33.44
CA THR A 439 9.37 4.26 -34.27
C THR A 439 10.64 3.44 -34.06
N THR A 440 10.49 2.29 -33.43
CA THR A 440 11.62 1.39 -33.16
C THR A 440 11.22 -0.08 -33.30
N THR A 441 12.20 -0.91 -33.61
CA THR A 441 12.04 -2.38 -33.59
C THR A 441 13.12 -2.96 -32.71
N LEU A 442 12.71 -3.74 -31.71
CA LEU A 442 13.64 -4.35 -30.77
C LEU A 442 13.31 -5.81 -30.51
N LYS A 443 14.29 -6.52 -30.02
CA LYS A 443 14.15 -7.90 -29.56
C LYS A 443 14.14 -7.93 -28.04
N LEU A 444 13.07 -8.46 -27.46
CA LEU A 444 12.97 -8.71 -26.03
C LEU A 444 13.48 -10.11 -25.70
N GLY A 445 14.15 -10.26 -24.57
CA GLY A 445 14.39 -11.52 -23.88
C GLY A 445 13.15 -11.99 -23.13
N PRO A 446 13.25 -13.10 -22.39
CA PRO A 446 12.17 -13.54 -21.51
C PRO A 446 12.06 -12.57 -20.33
N HIS A 447 10.83 -12.38 -19.85
CA HIS A 447 10.54 -11.56 -18.69
C HIS A 447 11.17 -12.10 -17.40
N GLU A 448 11.24 -13.41 -17.28
CA GLU A 448 11.44 -14.15 -16.06
C GLU A 448 12.88 -14.08 -15.54
N TYR A 449 13.86 -13.75 -16.40
CA TYR A 449 15.27 -13.61 -16.02
C TYR A 449 16.05 -12.75 -17.01
N ASN A 450 17.15 -12.17 -16.54
CA ASN A 450 18.00 -11.30 -17.34
C ASN A 450 18.81 -12.09 -18.38
N THR A 451 18.99 -11.47 -19.55
CA THR A 451 19.80 -12.00 -20.66
C THR A 451 20.58 -10.84 -21.29
N ALA A 452 21.24 -11.08 -22.40
CA ALA A 452 21.83 -9.98 -23.19
C ALA A 452 20.76 -9.11 -23.90
N LEU A 453 19.49 -9.48 -23.82
CA LEU A 453 18.35 -8.75 -24.37
C LEU A 453 17.56 -8.10 -23.23
N PRO A 454 16.96 -6.92 -23.45
CA PRO A 454 16.08 -6.33 -22.45
C PRO A 454 14.86 -7.24 -22.20
N GLN A 455 14.42 -7.29 -20.93
CA GLN A 455 13.22 -8.01 -20.51
C GLN A 455 11.96 -7.23 -20.90
N SER A 456 12.04 -5.91 -20.91
CA SER A 456 10.88 -5.04 -21.12
C SER A 456 11.18 -3.84 -22.02
N LEU A 457 10.12 -3.35 -22.67
CA LEU A 457 10.04 -2.03 -23.29
C LEU A 457 9.15 -1.14 -22.40
N ILE A 458 9.69 -0.03 -21.92
CA ILE A 458 8.94 1.02 -21.22
C ILE A 458 8.69 2.14 -22.22
N VAL A 459 7.43 2.52 -22.43
CA VAL A 459 7.04 3.64 -23.30
C VAL A 459 6.57 4.79 -22.42
N VAL A 460 7.34 5.88 -22.40
CA VAL A 460 6.99 7.12 -21.71
C VAL A 460 5.91 7.84 -22.51
N LEU A 461 4.83 8.21 -21.85
CA LEU A 461 3.70 8.93 -22.47
C LEU A 461 3.78 10.43 -22.12
N PRO A 462 3.18 11.32 -22.92
CA PRO A 462 3.02 12.71 -22.50
C PRO A 462 2.26 12.78 -21.18
N PRO A 463 2.69 13.59 -20.22
CA PRO A 463 1.97 13.73 -18.95
C PRO A 463 0.48 13.99 -19.16
N LYS A 464 -0.35 13.42 -18.28
CA LYS A 464 -1.80 13.66 -18.29
C LYS A 464 -2.16 14.66 -17.19
N ASP A 465 -3.07 15.57 -17.51
CA ASP A 465 -3.63 16.46 -16.48
C ASP A 465 -4.69 15.70 -15.67
N VAL A 466 -4.53 15.70 -14.36
CA VAL A 466 -5.53 15.18 -13.42
C VAL A 466 -6.08 16.33 -12.61
N THR A 467 -7.41 16.45 -12.61
CA THR A 467 -8.10 17.46 -11.82
C THR A 467 -8.66 16.80 -10.57
N ILE A 468 -8.29 17.33 -9.41
CA ILE A 468 -8.85 16.96 -8.11
C ILE A 468 -9.86 18.03 -7.68
N ASP A 469 -10.95 17.58 -7.10
CA ASP A 469 -11.93 18.47 -6.48
C ASP A 469 -11.37 19.00 -5.14
N LEU A 470 -11.49 20.30 -4.94
CA LEU A 470 -11.11 20.99 -3.72
C LEU A 470 -12.35 21.55 -3.02
N VAL A 471 -12.15 22.06 -1.81
CA VAL A 471 -13.20 22.76 -1.09
C VAL A 471 -13.62 24.02 -1.87
N PRO A 472 -14.90 24.17 -2.24
CA PRO A 472 -15.35 25.40 -2.88
C PRO A 472 -15.05 26.63 -2.01
N PRO A 473 -14.57 27.75 -2.60
CA PRO A 473 -14.30 28.99 -1.87
C PRO A 473 -15.49 29.42 -0.99
N LYS A 474 -15.22 30.04 0.16
CA LYS A 474 -16.26 30.55 1.03
C LYS A 474 -17.02 31.70 0.39
N SER A 475 -16.30 32.58 -0.30
CA SER A 475 -16.85 33.68 -1.07
C SER A 475 -16.07 33.84 -2.39
N GLY A 476 -16.64 34.49 -3.38
CA GLY A 476 -15.96 34.76 -4.62
C GLY A 476 -15.71 33.52 -5.49
N ALA A 477 -14.56 33.45 -6.14
CA ALA A 477 -14.14 32.39 -7.04
C ALA A 477 -12.86 31.65 -6.57
N SER A 478 -12.17 32.18 -5.54
CA SER A 478 -10.89 31.65 -5.06
C SER A 478 -10.79 31.69 -3.54
N SER A 479 -10.00 30.80 -2.97
CA SER A 479 -9.51 30.81 -1.59
C SER A 479 -8.03 30.47 -1.56
N TRP A 480 -7.31 30.86 -0.52
CA TRP A 480 -5.93 30.42 -0.33
C TRP A 480 -5.90 28.98 0.15
N TRP A 481 -5.11 28.14 -0.52
CA TRP A 481 -4.88 26.73 -0.22
C TRP A 481 -3.42 26.47 0.09
N SER A 482 -3.17 25.74 1.15
CA SER A 482 -1.83 25.40 1.62
C SER A 482 -1.07 24.42 0.71
N GLY A 483 -1.74 23.78 -0.26
CA GLY A 483 -1.24 22.54 -0.84
C GLY A 483 -1.55 21.34 0.05
N SER A 484 -1.27 20.14 -0.47
CA SER A 484 -1.33 18.86 0.23
C SER A 484 -0.07 18.06 -0.07
N GLY A 485 0.37 17.21 0.85
CA GLY A 485 1.55 16.34 0.70
C GLY A 485 2.39 16.31 1.99
N ASP A 486 3.41 15.47 1.97
CA ASP A 486 4.28 15.20 3.10
C ASP A 486 5.48 16.15 3.15
N ASP A 487 6.09 16.29 4.33
CA ASP A 487 7.27 17.15 4.58
C ASP A 487 7.11 18.60 4.12
N LEU A 488 5.89 19.13 4.11
CA LEU A 488 5.64 20.51 3.71
C LEU A 488 6.00 21.49 4.83
N ASN A 489 6.44 22.67 4.43
CA ASN A 489 6.54 23.84 5.30
C ASN A 489 6.09 25.07 4.52
N ASN A 490 4.87 25.01 4.03
CA ASN A 490 4.28 26.01 3.16
C ASN A 490 3.85 27.25 3.93
N THR A 491 4.08 28.42 3.37
CA THR A 491 3.78 29.69 4.05
C THR A 491 3.09 30.70 3.15
N LEU A 492 2.22 31.51 3.78
CA LEU A 492 1.58 32.67 3.18
C LEU A 492 1.81 33.86 4.13
N THR A 493 2.71 34.77 3.81
CA THR A 493 3.21 35.83 4.70
C THR A 493 2.90 37.21 4.19
N ARG A 494 2.47 38.13 5.08
CA ARG A 494 2.19 39.51 4.77
C ARG A 494 2.62 40.45 5.89
N SER A 495 3.27 41.55 5.52
CA SER A 495 3.59 42.64 6.49
C SER A 495 2.36 43.47 6.77
N VAL A 496 2.06 43.67 8.05
CA VAL A 496 0.86 44.39 8.54
C VAL A 496 1.26 45.48 9.54
N ALA A 497 0.90 46.72 9.26
CA ALA A 497 1.03 47.82 10.22
C ALA A 497 -0.18 47.84 11.19
N VAL A 498 0.00 47.29 12.37
CA VAL A 498 -1.06 47.22 13.39
C VAL A 498 -1.30 48.62 14.01
N PRO A 499 -2.51 49.20 13.93
CA PRO A 499 -2.79 50.49 14.52
C PRO A 499 -2.55 50.53 16.05
N ALA A 500 -2.07 51.65 16.57
CA ALA A 500 -1.86 51.79 17.98
C ALA A 500 -3.18 51.85 18.80
N SER A 501 -4.28 52.24 18.16
CA SER A 501 -5.64 52.33 18.73
C SER A 501 -6.64 52.56 17.58
N PRO A 502 -7.85 52.00 17.65
CA PRO A 502 -8.30 50.94 18.59
C PRO A 502 -7.60 49.60 18.40
N ALA A 503 -7.83 48.65 19.30
CA ALA A 503 -7.26 47.30 19.20
C ALA A 503 -7.59 46.65 17.86
N ALA A 504 -6.61 45.98 17.26
CA ALA A 504 -6.76 45.32 15.99
C ALA A 504 -7.09 43.84 16.17
N THR A 505 -7.86 43.31 15.23
CA THR A 505 -8.27 41.90 15.18
C THR A 505 -8.11 41.37 13.77
N LEU A 506 -7.52 40.16 13.62
CA LEU A 506 -7.55 39.39 12.40
C LEU A 506 -8.80 38.49 12.41
N THR A 507 -9.55 38.47 11.34
CA THR A 507 -10.66 37.55 11.09
C THR A 507 -10.43 36.82 9.75
N PHE A 508 -10.82 35.56 9.64
CA PHE A 508 -10.83 34.82 8.41
C PHE A 508 -11.81 33.64 8.49
N GLN A 509 -12.11 33.04 7.35
CA GLN A 509 -12.79 31.74 7.27
C GLN A 509 -11.73 30.67 7.05
N ALA A 510 -11.80 29.58 7.78
CA ALA A 510 -10.92 28.44 7.65
C ALA A 510 -11.71 27.19 7.22
N ASN A 511 -11.14 26.38 6.39
CA ASN A 511 -11.55 25.00 6.14
C ASN A 511 -10.29 24.15 6.12
N TRP A 512 -10.35 22.94 6.67
CA TRP A 512 -9.19 22.08 6.75
C TRP A 512 -9.59 20.61 6.79
N ASP A 513 -8.73 19.80 6.25
CA ASP A 513 -8.66 18.35 6.40
C ASP A 513 -7.18 18.02 6.47
N VAL A 514 -6.71 17.80 7.69
CA VAL A 514 -5.32 17.67 8.10
C VAL A 514 -5.27 16.45 9.01
N GLU A 515 -4.16 15.74 9.08
CA GLU A 515 -4.05 14.59 9.96
C GLU A 515 -4.45 14.93 11.40
N ASP A 516 -5.18 14.03 12.07
CA ASP A 516 -5.55 14.13 13.49
C ASP A 516 -4.70 13.14 14.29
N CYS A 517 -3.64 13.62 14.89
CA CYS A 517 -2.70 12.80 15.66
C CYS A 517 -2.99 12.76 17.17
N GLY A 518 -4.13 13.28 17.59
CA GLY A 518 -4.49 13.37 19.00
C GLY A 518 -3.49 14.23 19.78
N ASP A 519 -2.83 13.64 20.80
CA ASP A 519 -1.84 14.38 21.63
C ASP A 519 -0.42 14.40 21.00
N THR A 520 -0.23 13.81 19.82
CA THR A 520 1.06 13.70 19.13
C THR A 520 1.19 14.76 18.03
N PRO A 521 2.29 15.56 17.98
CA PRO A 521 2.49 16.50 16.89
C PRO A 521 2.69 15.79 15.56
N CYS A 522 1.92 16.15 14.54
CA CYS A 522 2.03 15.69 13.17
C CYS A 522 1.77 16.83 12.20
N ASP A 523 0.71 16.79 11.40
CA ASP A 523 0.35 17.85 10.48
C ASP A 523 -0.39 18.98 11.17
N TYR A 524 0.08 20.21 10.99
CA TYR A 524 -0.57 21.40 11.57
C TYR A 524 -0.62 22.59 10.63
N ALA A 525 -1.74 23.28 10.62
CA ALA A 525 -1.78 24.66 10.17
C ALA A 525 -1.65 25.62 11.36
N TYR A 526 -0.91 26.70 11.17
CA TYR A 526 -0.67 27.73 12.20
C TYR A 526 -0.98 29.13 11.70
N ILE A 527 -1.43 29.99 12.61
CA ILE A 527 -1.47 31.44 12.42
C ILE A 527 -0.33 32.01 13.26
N GLU A 528 0.63 32.69 12.63
CA GLU A 528 1.83 33.17 13.28
C GLU A 528 2.07 34.64 13.06
N VAL A 529 2.77 35.27 14.01
CA VAL A 529 3.20 36.69 13.91
C VAL A 529 4.65 36.84 14.33
N ASP A 530 5.42 37.58 13.53
CA ASP A 530 6.79 38.03 13.87
C ASP A 530 6.80 39.57 14.06
N ASP A 531 7.23 40.02 15.21
CA ASP A 531 7.47 41.44 15.56
C ASP A 531 8.96 41.83 15.52
N GLY A 532 9.78 41.01 14.83
CA GLY A 532 11.24 41.15 14.77
C GLY A 532 11.96 40.27 15.80
N THR A 533 11.23 39.43 16.56
CA THR A 533 11.78 38.50 17.57
C THR A 533 11.64 37.02 17.18
N GLY A 534 11.19 36.74 15.96
CA GLY A 534 10.84 35.44 15.43
C GLY A 534 9.35 35.13 15.46
N PHE A 535 8.89 34.25 14.58
CA PHE A 535 7.50 33.86 14.48
C PHE A 535 7.00 33.16 15.75
N LYS A 536 5.78 33.52 16.17
CA LYS A 536 5.06 32.92 17.30
C LYS A 536 3.66 32.55 16.85
N SER A 537 3.22 31.32 17.15
CA SER A 537 1.85 30.92 16.92
C SER A 537 0.89 31.66 17.82
N LEU A 538 -0.27 32.02 17.28
CA LEU A 538 -1.32 32.76 17.99
C LEU A 538 -2.59 31.91 18.08
N PRO A 539 -3.30 32.01 19.20
CA PRO A 539 -4.62 31.40 19.31
C PRO A 539 -5.61 32.08 18.36
N ALA A 540 -6.25 31.29 17.53
CA ALA A 540 -7.37 31.71 16.68
C ALA A 540 -8.66 31.10 17.24
N ALA A 541 -9.48 31.92 17.85
CA ALA A 541 -10.73 31.45 18.44
C ALA A 541 -11.64 30.85 17.37
N GLY A 542 -12.08 29.61 17.62
CA GLY A 542 -12.93 28.83 16.74
C GLY A 542 -12.22 27.71 16.01
N VAL A 543 -10.87 27.72 15.90
CA VAL A 543 -10.15 26.77 15.06
C VAL A 543 -8.88 26.18 15.71
N THR A 544 -8.13 26.87 16.54
CA THR A 544 -6.86 26.41 17.09
C THR A 544 -7.01 25.66 18.41
N GLN A 545 -6.08 24.74 18.68
CA GLN A 545 -5.99 23.97 19.92
C GLN A 545 -4.81 24.47 20.78
N PRO A 546 -5.08 25.07 21.99
CA PRO A 546 -4.00 25.62 22.84
C PRO A 546 -3.01 24.54 23.34
N ALA A 547 -3.45 23.30 23.51
CA ALA A 547 -2.60 22.19 23.93
C ALA A 547 -1.51 21.86 22.89
N GLU A 548 -1.76 22.17 21.63
CA GLU A 548 -0.94 21.86 20.46
C GLU A 548 -0.25 23.13 19.91
N ASN A 549 0.25 23.95 20.79
CA ASN A 549 0.91 25.22 20.46
C ASN A 549 0.06 26.13 19.51
N ASN A 550 -1.26 26.10 19.66
CA ASN A 550 -2.25 26.74 18.79
C ASN A 550 -2.25 26.21 17.34
N GLY A 551 -1.93 24.94 17.13
CA GLY A 551 -2.09 24.25 15.86
C GLY A 551 -3.56 24.02 15.49
N ILE A 552 -3.79 23.75 14.22
CA ILE A 552 -5.06 23.31 13.64
C ILE A 552 -4.79 21.98 12.97
N ASP A 553 -5.43 20.91 13.44
CA ASP A 553 -5.37 19.56 12.94
C ASP A 553 -6.77 18.94 12.79
N GLY A 554 -6.86 17.66 12.44
CA GLY A 554 -8.12 16.97 12.18
C GLY A 554 -8.90 17.55 11.00
N SER A 555 -10.23 17.55 11.06
CA SER A 555 -11.05 17.97 9.93
C SER A 555 -12.19 18.90 10.34
N SER A 556 -12.42 19.94 9.53
CA SER A 556 -13.63 20.76 9.59
C SER A 556 -14.86 20.08 8.98
N ASN A 557 -14.72 18.82 8.50
CA ASN A 557 -15.75 18.06 7.78
C ASN A 557 -16.36 18.85 6.60
N GLY A 558 -15.50 19.56 5.86
CA GLY A 558 -15.89 20.38 4.70
C GLY A 558 -16.60 21.69 5.04
N ALA A 559 -16.74 22.03 6.32
CA ALA A 559 -17.41 23.26 6.74
C ALA A 559 -16.41 24.44 6.85
N TRP A 560 -16.79 25.62 6.36
CA TRP A 560 -16.06 26.83 6.63
C TRP A 560 -16.35 27.36 8.04
N VAL A 561 -15.30 27.49 8.85
CA VAL A 561 -15.35 27.88 10.26
C VAL A 561 -14.79 29.30 10.43
N PRO A 562 -15.51 30.22 11.04
CA PRO A 562 -15.01 31.57 11.29
C PRO A 562 -13.96 31.57 12.41
N ALA A 563 -12.82 32.21 12.14
CA ALA A 563 -11.70 32.36 13.06
C ALA A 563 -11.40 33.79 13.41
N THR A 564 -10.93 34.03 14.64
CA THR A 564 -10.61 35.37 15.14
C THR A 564 -9.32 35.32 15.97
N VAL A 565 -8.38 36.27 15.68
CA VAL A 565 -7.10 36.40 16.38
C VAL A 565 -6.99 37.83 16.95
N ASP A 566 -6.66 37.94 18.23
CA ASP A 566 -6.40 39.22 18.88
C ASP A 566 -4.97 39.71 18.58
N LEU A 567 -4.85 40.86 17.92
CA LEU A 567 -3.57 41.50 17.59
C LEU A 567 -3.23 42.66 18.54
N SER A 568 -3.94 42.84 19.64
CA SER A 568 -3.77 43.97 20.57
C SER A 568 -2.35 44.05 21.18
N ALA A 569 -1.67 42.95 21.39
CA ALA A 569 -0.30 42.87 21.86
C ALA A 569 0.73 43.52 20.90
N TYR A 570 0.35 43.71 19.64
CA TYR A 570 1.20 44.27 18.59
C TYR A 570 0.83 45.70 18.21
N ALA A 571 0.01 46.38 19.02
CA ALA A 571 -0.47 47.72 18.76
C ALA A 571 0.66 48.72 18.49
N GLY A 572 0.60 49.44 17.38
CA GLY A 572 1.60 50.41 16.95
C GLY A 572 2.88 49.82 16.32
N LYS A 573 2.94 48.50 16.10
CA LYS A 573 4.06 47.81 15.43
C LYS A 573 3.70 47.49 13.98
N THR A 574 4.72 47.30 13.17
CA THR A 574 4.62 46.56 11.92
C THR A 574 5.09 45.14 12.19
N VAL A 575 4.29 44.17 11.81
CA VAL A 575 4.53 42.76 12.05
C VAL A 575 4.39 41.97 10.74
N ASP A 576 5.03 40.85 10.66
CA ASP A 576 4.79 39.87 9.61
C ASP A 576 3.76 38.86 10.12
N LEU A 577 2.57 38.84 9.50
CA LEU A 577 1.49 37.89 9.73
C LEU A 577 1.68 36.73 8.75
N ARG A 578 1.60 35.50 9.24
CA ARG A 578 1.82 34.29 8.44
C ARG A 578 0.78 33.21 8.73
N PHE A 579 0.24 32.60 7.68
CA PHE A 579 -0.32 31.27 7.74
C PHE A 579 0.78 30.28 7.37
N ARG A 580 0.97 29.21 8.13
CA ARG A 580 1.94 28.17 7.86
C ARG A 580 1.26 26.80 7.94
N TYR A 581 1.52 25.98 6.96
CA TYR A 581 1.14 24.57 6.95
C TYR A 581 2.41 23.74 6.99
N ALA A 582 2.57 22.96 8.06
CA ALA A 582 3.71 22.10 8.27
C ALA A 582 3.19 20.67 8.39
N THR A 583 3.69 19.79 7.54
CA THR A 583 3.36 18.37 7.56
C THR A 583 4.58 17.55 7.93
N ASP A 584 4.32 16.40 8.52
CA ASP A 584 5.35 15.38 8.68
C ASP A 584 5.51 14.51 7.42
N GLY A 585 6.05 13.32 7.55
CA GLY A 585 6.43 12.48 6.40
C GLY A 585 5.33 11.61 5.85
N ALA A 586 4.07 11.72 6.31
CA ALA A 586 2.99 10.84 5.82
C ALA A 586 1.59 11.23 6.32
N VAL A 587 0.56 10.58 5.76
CA VAL A 587 -0.87 10.69 6.15
C VAL A 587 -1.43 12.11 6.06
N GLY A 588 -1.11 12.83 5.00
CA GLY A 588 -1.67 14.17 4.77
C GLY A 588 -3.13 14.15 4.32
N GLY A 589 -3.91 15.14 4.75
CA GLY A 589 -5.23 15.45 4.22
C GLY A 589 -5.18 16.35 2.98
N ILE A 590 -6.33 16.89 2.57
CA ILE A 590 -6.42 17.86 1.47
C ILE A 590 -5.74 19.20 1.82
N GLY A 591 -5.40 19.43 3.10
CA GLY A 591 -4.69 20.57 3.61
C GLY A 591 -5.61 21.66 4.19
N PHE A 592 -5.05 22.86 4.32
CA PHE A 592 -5.68 24.02 4.96
C PHE A 592 -6.09 25.08 3.93
N PHE A 593 -7.28 25.65 4.13
CA PHE A 593 -7.82 26.73 3.30
C PHE A 593 -8.14 27.96 4.15
N ALA A 594 -7.84 29.15 3.63
CA ALA A 594 -8.21 30.43 4.23
C ALA A 594 -8.90 31.33 3.21
N ASP A 595 -10.00 31.99 3.65
CA ASP A 595 -10.77 32.93 2.84
C ASP A 595 -11.28 34.10 3.67
N ASP A 596 -11.77 35.15 3.03
CA ASP A 596 -12.32 36.35 3.69
C ASP A 596 -11.38 36.91 4.78
N ILE A 597 -10.07 36.95 4.53
CA ILE A 597 -9.06 37.39 5.49
C ILE A 597 -9.14 38.90 5.66
N ALA A 598 -9.28 39.38 6.90
CA ALA A 598 -9.30 40.83 7.18
C ALA A 598 -8.62 41.16 8.51
N VAL A 599 -7.84 42.23 8.52
CA VAL A 599 -7.42 42.89 9.77
C VAL A 599 -8.22 44.19 9.93
N THR A 600 -8.91 44.30 11.04
CA THR A 600 -9.74 45.45 11.38
C THR A 600 -9.29 46.08 12.72
N ALA A 601 -9.44 47.37 12.84
CA ALA A 601 -9.21 48.11 14.09
C ALA A 601 -10.43 48.99 14.36
N GLY A 602 -11.31 48.55 15.24
CA GLY A 602 -12.64 49.16 15.41
C GLY A 602 -13.46 49.09 14.12
N ALA A 603 -13.90 50.24 13.60
CA ALA A 603 -14.63 50.32 12.35
C ALA A 603 -13.73 50.41 11.10
N ASN A 604 -12.43 50.49 11.26
CA ASN A 604 -11.49 50.68 10.14
C ASN A 604 -10.91 49.35 9.70
N THR A 605 -10.99 49.04 8.40
CA THR A 605 -10.29 47.90 7.77
C THR A 605 -8.85 48.32 7.49
N VAL A 606 -7.88 47.63 8.08
CA VAL A 606 -6.44 47.78 7.81
C VAL A 606 -6.10 47.16 6.47
N PHE A 607 -6.55 45.94 6.25
CA PHE A 607 -6.59 45.28 4.93
C PHE A 607 -7.69 44.20 4.89
N SER A 608 -8.08 43.82 3.71
CA SER A 608 -8.91 42.62 3.47
C SER A 608 -8.44 41.90 2.19
N ASP A 609 -8.62 40.59 2.18
CA ASP A 609 -8.27 39.72 1.07
C ASP A 609 -9.19 38.51 1.02
N GLY A 610 -9.72 38.19 -0.17
CA GLY A 610 -10.51 37.01 -0.48
C GLY A 610 -9.87 36.15 -1.59
N ALA A 611 -8.55 36.22 -1.75
CA ALA A 611 -7.79 35.52 -2.79
C ALA A 611 -8.14 35.86 -4.26
N GLU A 612 -8.95 36.93 -4.48
CA GLU A 612 -9.47 37.26 -5.81
C GLU A 612 -8.55 38.22 -6.60
N SER A 613 -7.57 38.84 -5.97
CA SER A 613 -6.82 39.96 -6.52
C SER A 613 -5.31 39.66 -6.70
N GLY A 614 -4.95 38.40 -7.07
CA GLY A 614 -3.56 37.97 -7.13
C GLY A 614 -2.93 37.97 -5.74
N ASP A 615 -1.63 38.28 -5.66
CA ASP A 615 -0.90 38.18 -4.38
C ASP A 615 -1.38 39.17 -3.30
N ASN A 616 -2.04 40.23 -3.70
CA ASN A 616 -2.60 41.28 -2.79
C ASN A 616 -1.67 41.61 -1.59
N GLY A 617 -0.35 41.65 -1.83
CA GLY A 617 0.68 41.93 -0.83
C GLY A 617 1.09 40.77 0.06
N TRP A 618 0.63 39.58 -0.25
CA TRP A 618 1.14 38.35 0.33
C TRP A 618 2.41 37.88 -0.41
N THR A 619 3.29 37.24 0.32
CA THR A 619 4.38 36.42 -0.23
C THR A 619 4.01 34.97 0.05
N SER A 620 3.87 34.18 -0.99
CA SER A 620 3.52 32.77 -0.91
C SER A 620 4.77 31.91 -1.16
N ASP A 621 4.91 30.87 -0.36
CA ASP A 621 5.80 29.74 -0.56
C ASP A 621 4.95 28.47 -0.33
N GLY A 622 4.55 27.81 -1.42
CA GLY A 622 3.69 26.63 -1.40
C GLY A 622 2.17 26.90 -1.34
N PHE A 623 1.71 28.03 -0.82
CA PHE A 623 0.28 28.41 -0.90
C PHE A 623 -0.11 28.88 -2.29
N ALA A 624 -1.34 28.60 -2.71
CA ALA A 624 -1.91 29.05 -3.98
C ALA A 624 -3.34 29.55 -3.83
N ALA A 625 -3.73 30.55 -4.63
CA ALA A 625 -5.14 30.91 -4.77
C ALA A 625 -5.81 29.92 -5.72
N VAL A 626 -6.80 29.16 -5.23
CA VAL A 626 -7.47 28.08 -5.97
C VAL A 626 -8.97 28.23 -5.96
N GLY A 627 -9.63 27.69 -7.02
CA GLY A 627 -11.08 27.52 -7.05
C GLY A 627 -11.54 26.24 -6.38
N ALA A 628 -12.67 25.70 -6.84
CA ALA A 628 -13.22 24.44 -6.34
C ALA A 628 -12.50 23.19 -6.90
N SER A 629 -11.40 23.37 -7.61
CA SER A 629 -10.58 22.26 -8.13
C SER A 629 -9.15 22.72 -8.41
N SER A 630 -8.22 21.78 -8.40
CA SER A 630 -6.84 21.96 -8.85
C SER A 630 -6.49 20.92 -9.91
N THR A 631 -5.58 21.27 -10.83
CA THR A 631 -5.12 20.38 -11.90
C THR A 631 -3.60 20.29 -11.85
N ALA A 632 -3.09 19.04 -11.85
CA ALA A 632 -1.67 18.75 -11.87
C ALA A 632 -1.32 17.73 -12.96
N PRO A 633 -0.13 17.84 -13.61
CA PRO A 633 0.34 16.85 -14.55
C PRO A 633 0.90 15.62 -13.83
N TYR A 634 0.49 14.43 -14.29
CA TYR A 634 0.99 13.14 -13.80
C TYR A 634 1.66 12.34 -14.91
N ASN A 635 2.76 11.69 -14.60
CA ASN A 635 3.44 10.80 -15.51
C ASN A 635 2.71 9.47 -15.65
N HIS A 636 2.79 8.85 -16.82
CA HIS A 636 2.22 7.54 -17.05
C HIS A 636 2.96 6.80 -18.18
N TYR A 637 2.86 5.47 -18.18
CA TYR A 637 3.72 4.62 -19.00
C TYR A 637 3.00 3.37 -19.49
N TYR A 638 3.46 2.80 -20.61
CA TYR A 638 3.21 1.38 -20.91
C TYR A 638 4.46 0.58 -20.62
N ILE A 639 4.30 -0.55 -19.92
CA ILE A 639 5.34 -1.54 -19.66
C ILE A 639 4.99 -2.81 -20.44
N ALA A 640 5.81 -3.16 -21.43
CA ALA A 640 5.59 -4.30 -22.30
C ALA A 640 6.70 -5.34 -22.09
N SER A 641 6.37 -6.53 -21.56
CA SER A 641 7.30 -7.61 -21.28
C SER A 641 6.86 -8.94 -21.91
N TYR A 642 7.83 -9.74 -22.36
CA TYR A 642 7.52 -11.05 -22.96
C TYR A 642 7.43 -12.12 -21.87
N ARG A 643 6.20 -12.51 -21.53
CA ARG A 643 5.90 -13.62 -20.62
C ARG A 643 6.01 -14.96 -21.37
N ALA A 644 6.84 -15.86 -20.88
CA ALA A 644 7.09 -17.16 -21.47
C ALA A 644 7.02 -18.27 -20.39
N TYR A 645 6.61 -19.48 -20.76
CA TYR A 645 6.51 -20.58 -19.80
C TYR A 645 7.89 -21.10 -19.38
N THR A 646 8.65 -20.24 -18.67
CA THR A 646 9.98 -20.55 -18.13
C THR A 646 10.10 -19.99 -16.71
N SER A 647 11.13 -20.41 -15.94
CA SER A 647 11.28 -20.04 -14.54
C SER A 647 9.97 -20.26 -13.76
N TYR A 648 9.47 -19.28 -13.01
CA TYR A 648 8.22 -19.37 -12.26
C TYR A 648 6.97 -19.29 -13.15
N ASP A 649 7.02 -18.61 -14.31
CA ASP A 649 5.93 -18.60 -15.27
C ASP A 649 5.65 -19.98 -15.92
N VAL A 650 6.50 -20.97 -15.71
CA VAL A 650 6.19 -22.36 -16.10
C VAL A 650 4.91 -22.86 -15.43
N TYR A 651 4.58 -22.34 -14.25
CA TYR A 651 3.37 -22.69 -13.52
C TYR A 651 2.11 -22.09 -14.14
N LEU A 652 2.20 -20.98 -14.86
CA LEU A 652 1.07 -20.41 -15.61
C LEU A 652 0.57 -21.33 -16.73
N LYS A 653 1.39 -22.25 -17.18
CA LYS A 653 0.99 -23.27 -18.18
C LYS A 653 0.03 -24.31 -17.59
N THR A 654 0.22 -24.74 -16.35
CA THR A 654 -0.76 -25.52 -15.59
C THR A 654 -1.87 -24.61 -15.13
N GLY A 655 -1.48 -23.44 -14.65
CA GLY A 655 -2.24 -22.24 -14.45
C GLY A 655 -2.88 -22.10 -13.10
N PRO A 656 -3.59 -20.99 -12.99
CA PRO A 656 -4.50 -20.66 -11.89
C PRO A 656 -5.51 -21.74 -11.59
N TYR A 657 -6.16 -21.57 -10.44
CA TYR A 657 -7.19 -22.50 -9.99
C TYR A 657 -8.59 -21.89 -10.03
N ASN A 658 -9.58 -22.75 -10.16
CA ASN A 658 -11.00 -22.46 -10.10
C ASN A 658 -11.70 -23.43 -9.14
N PHE A 659 -12.48 -22.92 -8.20
CA PHE A 659 -13.32 -23.71 -7.30
C PHE A 659 -14.65 -24.10 -7.97
N GLY A 660 -14.56 -24.89 -9.01
CA GLY A 660 -15.71 -25.22 -9.87
C GLY A 660 -16.73 -26.19 -9.27
N PHE A 661 -16.47 -26.74 -8.07
CA PHE A 661 -17.23 -27.84 -7.48
C PHE A 661 -17.78 -27.51 -6.08
N ASN A 662 -17.99 -26.23 -5.78
CA ASN A 662 -18.42 -25.79 -4.46
C ASN A 662 -19.75 -26.37 -3.98
N ASP A 663 -20.61 -26.78 -4.88
CA ASP A 663 -21.88 -27.47 -4.60
C ASP A 663 -21.72 -28.88 -4.00
N VAL A 664 -20.57 -29.52 -4.23
CA VAL A 664 -20.30 -30.91 -3.80
C VAL A 664 -18.98 -31.06 -3.04
N ASN A 665 -18.00 -30.23 -3.27
CA ASN A 665 -16.70 -30.25 -2.60
C ASN A 665 -15.99 -28.90 -2.67
N THR A 666 -16.05 -28.12 -1.59
CA THR A 666 -15.53 -26.76 -1.47
C THR A 666 -14.00 -26.70 -1.57
N ASN A 667 -13.28 -27.80 -1.24
CA ASN A 667 -11.82 -27.86 -1.25
C ASN A 667 -11.27 -28.53 -2.51
N LYS A 668 -12.08 -28.60 -3.58
CA LYS A 668 -11.64 -29.17 -4.86
C LYS A 668 -11.50 -28.08 -5.91
N VAL A 669 -10.29 -27.94 -6.42
CA VAL A 669 -9.97 -27.00 -7.52
C VAL A 669 -9.64 -27.74 -8.82
N GLU A 670 -9.90 -27.05 -9.92
CA GLU A 670 -9.41 -27.37 -11.26
C GLU A 670 -8.46 -26.26 -11.73
N HIS A 671 -7.60 -26.54 -12.72
CA HIS A 671 -6.62 -25.58 -13.21
C HIS A 671 -6.86 -25.23 -14.68
N PHE A 672 -6.48 -24.02 -15.08
CA PHE A 672 -6.57 -23.53 -16.46
C PHE A 672 -5.37 -22.65 -16.82
N PRO A 673 -4.82 -22.74 -18.05
CA PRO A 673 -3.60 -22.03 -18.40
C PRO A 673 -3.84 -20.52 -18.59
N TYR A 674 -2.91 -19.71 -18.13
CA TYR A 674 -2.70 -18.34 -18.61
C TYR A 674 -1.84 -18.38 -19.86
N GLN A 675 -2.08 -17.49 -20.84
CA GLN A 675 -1.45 -17.55 -22.13
C GLN A 675 -0.09 -16.84 -22.14
N ASP A 676 0.89 -17.38 -22.88
CA ASP A 676 2.17 -16.72 -23.12
C ASP A 676 2.07 -15.65 -24.22
N GLY A 677 2.88 -14.60 -24.12
CA GLY A 677 2.89 -13.52 -25.10
C GLY A 677 3.47 -12.22 -24.54
N LEU A 678 3.24 -11.13 -25.24
CA LEU A 678 3.60 -9.78 -24.81
C LEU A 678 2.53 -9.24 -23.85
N LEU A 679 2.81 -9.30 -22.56
CA LEU A 679 1.96 -8.63 -21.58
C LEU A 679 2.29 -7.13 -21.59
N ILE A 680 1.28 -6.30 -21.74
CA ILE A 680 1.39 -4.85 -21.71
C ILE A 680 0.56 -4.36 -20.52
N SER A 681 1.21 -3.67 -19.59
CA SER A 681 0.55 -3.04 -18.46
C SER A 681 0.56 -1.52 -18.63
N TYR A 682 -0.48 -0.87 -18.16
CA TYR A 682 -0.57 0.57 -18.05
C TYR A 682 -0.21 0.97 -16.61
N TRP A 683 0.85 1.75 -16.45
CA TRP A 683 1.30 2.32 -15.18
C TRP A 683 0.90 3.79 -15.13
N ASP A 684 0.08 4.15 -14.17
CA ASP A 684 -0.51 5.47 -13.99
C ASP A 684 -0.16 6.01 -12.61
N THR A 685 0.73 6.98 -12.55
CA THR A 685 1.23 7.51 -11.27
C THR A 685 0.26 8.46 -10.57
N SER A 686 -0.92 8.67 -11.10
CA SER A 686 -1.99 9.39 -10.41
C SER A 686 -2.81 8.51 -9.44
N PHE A 687 -2.51 7.21 -9.42
CA PHE A 687 -3.07 6.23 -8.50
C PHE A 687 -1.93 5.56 -7.73
N ASN A 688 -2.17 5.27 -6.46
CA ASN A 688 -1.27 4.51 -5.58
C ASN A 688 -1.75 3.07 -5.32
N ASP A 689 -2.94 2.71 -5.79
CA ASP A 689 -3.59 1.41 -5.64
C ASP A 689 -4.24 0.91 -6.95
N ASN A 690 -4.82 -0.29 -6.89
CA ASN A 690 -5.59 -0.91 -7.96
C ASN A 690 -7.07 -1.14 -7.57
N ASN A 691 -7.65 -0.27 -6.75
CA ASN A 691 -9.01 -0.38 -6.22
C ASN A 691 -10.07 -0.11 -7.31
N LYS A 692 -10.27 -1.06 -8.19
CA LYS A 692 -11.23 -0.96 -9.31
C LYS A 692 -12.69 -0.88 -8.86
N SER A 693 -13.00 -1.21 -7.62
CA SER A 693 -14.30 -0.94 -7.01
C SER A 693 -14.57 0.56 -6.85
N GLU A 694 -13.52 1.34 -6.61
CA GLU A 694 -13.58 2.79 -6.43
C GLU A 694 -13.36 3.55 -7.73
N HIS A 695 -12.41 3.10 -8.58
CA HIS A 695 -12.07 3.72 -9.87
C HIS A 695 -12.02 2.70 -11.03
N PRO A 696 -13.18 2.23 -11.49
CA PRO A 696 -13.28 1.15 -12.48
C PRO A 696 -12.50 1.40 -13.77
N GLY A 697 -11.58 0.51 -14.08
CA GLY A 697 -10.71 0.56 -15.25
C GLY A 697 -9.47 1.44 -15.10
N GLU A 698 -9.24 2.02 -13.92
CA GLU A 698 -8.09 2.83 -13.56
C GLU A 698 -7.37 2.23 -12.36
N GLY A 699 -6.11 2.59 -12.13
CA GLY A 699 -5.28 2.08 -11.02
C GLY A 699 -3.80 2.25 -11.31
N LEU A 700 -2.98 1.95 -10.30
CA LEU A 700 -1.54 2.11 -10.33
C LEU A 700 -0.88 1.34 -11.49
N ILE A 701 -1.18 0.03 -11.60
CA ILE A 701 -0.57 -0.84 -12.61
C ILE A 701 -1.52 -1.97 -13.04
N LEU A 702 -2.05 -1.87 -14.23
CA LEU A 702 -3.10 -2.77 -14.72
C LEU A 702 -2.71 -3.44 -16.05
N PRO A 703 -2.87 -4.78 -16.20
CA PRO A 703 -2.63 -5.48 -17.46
C PRO A 703 -3.74 -5.14 -18.48
N ILE A 704 -3.33 -4.83 -19.70
CA ILE A 704 -4.25 -4.54 -20.81
C ILE A 704 -4.58 -5.85 -21.52
N ASP A 705 -5.86 -6.22 -21.51
CA ASP A 705 -6.34 -7.43 -22.15
C ASP A 705 -6.30 -7.30 -23.70
N SER A 706 -5.59 -8.23 -24.35
CA SER A 706 -5.53 -8.27 -25.81
C SER A 706 -6.87 -8.60 -26.48
N HIS A 707 -7.80 -9.19 -25.74
CA HIS A 707 -9.16 -9.57 -26.17
C HIS A 707 -10.24 -8.85 -25.32
N PRO A 708 -10.36 -7.53 -25.43
CA PRO A 708 -11.21 -6.71 -24.57
C PRO A 708 -12.71 -6.93 -24.82
N VAL A 709 -13.18 -8.15 -24.61
CA VAL A 709 -14.58 -8.56 -24.71
C VAL A 709 -14.91 -9.46 -23.52
N PRO A 710 -15.94 -9.17 -22.75
CA PRO A 710 -16.27 -9.97 -21.56
C PRO A 710 -16.42 -11.46 -21.90
N LEU A 711 -15.71 -12.29 -21.16
CA LEU A 711 -15.91 -13.73 -21.17
C LEU A 711 -17.14 -14.05 -20.32
N LEU A 712 -18.14 -14.67 -20.94
CA LEU A 712 -19.42 -14.94 -20.29
C LEU A 712 -19.56 -16.43 -19.93
N ARG A 713 -20.26 -16.68 -18.84
CA ARG A 713 -20.76 -17.99 -18.39
C ARG A 713 -21.92 -18.44 -19.24
N ASN A 714 -22.36 -19.69 -19.07
CA ASN A 714 -23.54 -20.24 -19.77
C ASN A 714 -24.82 -19.47 -19.47
N ASP A 715 -24.93 -18.85 -18.29
CA ASP A 715 -26.07 -18.03 -17.87
C ASP A 715 -26.03 -16.58 -18.40
N GLY A 716 -24.96 -16.20 -19.11
CA GLY A 716 -24.76 -14.88 -19.67
C GLY A 716 -24.12 -13.86 -18.72
N THR A 717 -23.78 -14.24 -17.49
CA THR A 717 -23.05 -13.37 -16.56
C THR A 717 -21.53 -13.40 -16.86
N PRO A 718 -20.78 -12.31 -16.56
CA PRO A 718 -19.31 -12.31 -16.73
C PRO A 718 -18.62 -13.30 -15.79
N TRP A 719 -17.55 -13.90 -16.27
CA TRP A 719 -16.58 -14.55 -15.41
C TRP A 719 -15.86 -13.52 -14.55
N ARG A 720 -15.38 -13.92 -13.38
CA ARG A 720 -14.54 -13.08 -12.50
C ARG A 720 -13.19 -12.74 -13.16
N GLY A 721 -12.49 -11.71 -12.63
CA GLY A 721 -11.26 -11.14 -13.18
C GLY A 721 -10.22 -12.17 -13.59
N ARG A 722 -9.94 -13.17 -12.74
CA ARG A 722 -8.95 -14.23 -13.01
C ARG A 722 -9.18 -14.99 -14.32
N VAL A 723 -10.42 -15.14 -14.73
CA VAL A 723 -10.75 -15.79 -16.00
C VAL A 723 -10.76 -14.77 -17.15
N GLN A 724 -11.15 -13.52 -16.87
CA GLN A 724 -11.15 -12.47 -17.90
C GLN A 724 -9.74 -12.18 -18.44
N VAL A 725 -8.72 -12.14 -17.57
CA VAL A 725 -7.35 -11.74 -17.95
C VAL A 725 -6.44 -12.91 -18.33
N TYR A 726 -6.96 -14.14 -18.46
CA TYR A 726 -6.12 -15.31 -18.77
C TYR A 726 -5.38 -15.19 -20.11
N ASP A 727 -5.95 -14.46 -21.06
CA ASP A 727 -5.43 -14.23 -22.40
C ASP A 727 -5.08 -12.76 -22.69
N ALA A 728 -4.76 -12.01 -21.64
CA ALA A 728 -4.34 -10.63 -21.73
C ALA A 728 -3.10 -10.41 -22.65
N PRO A 729 -2.10 -11.31 -22.74
CA PRO A 729 -0.93 -11.05 -23.58
C PRO A 729 -1.24 -10.97 -25.09
N PHE A 730 -0.61 -10.02 -25.77
CA PHE A 730 -0.62 -9.88 -27.21
C PHE A 730 0.28 -10.94 -27.86
N SER A 731 -0.27 -11.73 -28.80
CA SER A 731 0.43 -12.88 -29.37
C SER A 731 0.11 -13.10 -30.85
N VAL A 732 1.05 -13.71 -31.57
CA VAL A 732 0.82 -14.23 -32.95
C VAL A 732 0.15 -15.61 -32.93
N GLN A 733 -0.11 -16.16 -31.75
CA GLN A 733 -0.77 -17.46 -31.56
C GLN A 733 -2.24 -17.25 -31.16
N ARG A 734 -3.05 -18.26 -31.34
CA ARG A 734 -4.41 -18.31 -30.81
C ARG A 734 -4.37 -18.69 -29.33
N THR A 735 -5.36 -18.25 -28.58
CA THR A 735 -5.50 -18.67 -27.19
C THR A 735 -5.96 -20.13 -27.09
N ASP A 736 -5.75 -20.74 -25.93
CA ASP A 736 -6.34 -22.04 -25.62
C ASP A 736 -7.87 -21.89 -25.39
N ALA A 737 -8.60 -22.96 -25.61
CA ALA A 737 -9.99 -23.04 -25.15
C ALA A 737 -10.00 -23.54 -23.71
N LEU A 738 -10.81 -22.91 -22.86
CA LEU A 738 -10.97 -23.33 -21.47
C LEU A 738 -12.27 -24.13 -21.28
N TYR A 739 -12.23 -25.03 -20.30
CA TYR A 739 -13.36 -25.85 -19.86
C TYR A 739 -13.39 -25.76 -18.34
N LEU A 740 -14.25 -24.91 -17.80
CA LEU A 740 -14.32 -24.61 -16.39
C LEU A 740 -15.68 -24.97 -15.82
N HIS A 741 -15.69 -25.50 -14.61
CA HIS A 741 -16.93 -25.78 -13.90
C HIS A 741 -17.35 -24.59 -13.02
N LEU A 742 -18.64 -24.44 -12.86
CA LEU A 742 -19.27 -23.56 -11.87
C LEU A 742 -20.39 -24.37 -11.22
N ASN A 743 -20.28 -24.65 -9.92
CA ASN A 743 -21.19 -25.54 -9.20
C ASN A 743 -21.43 -26.87 -9.98
N SER A 744 -20.36 -27.53 -10.36
CA SER A 744 -20.31 -28.75 -11.16
C SER A 744 -20.85 -28.63 -12.60
N GLU A 745 -21.36 -27.48 -13.01
CA GLU A 745 -21.82 -27.24 -14.38
C GLU A 745 -20.63 -26.81 -15.27
N LEU A 746 -20.41 -27.53 -16.37
CA LEU A 746 -19.32 -27.24 -17.31
C LEU A 746 -19.62 -26.03 -18.19
N ASN A 747 -18.77 -25.04 -18.12
CA ASN A 747 -18.74 -23.87 -19.00
C ASN A 747 -17.58 -23.99 -19.99
N LYS A 748 -17.77 -23.51 -21.21
CA LYS A 748 -16.78 -23.58 -22.27
C LYS A 748 -16.44 -22.20 -22.80
N ILE A 749 -15.16 -21.79 -22.64
CA ILE A 749 -14.61 -20.59 -23.26
C ILE A 749 -13.87 -21.02 -24.54
N LYS A 750 -14.29 -20.43 -25.67
CA LYS A 750 -13.72 -20.79 -26.99
C LYS A 750 -12.36 -20.14 -27.19
N SER A 751 -11.43 -20.85 -27.87
CA SER A 751 -10.16 -20.29 -28.34
C SER A 751 -10.39 -19.00 -29.16
N GLN A 752 -9.70 -17.93 -28.78
CA GLN A 752 -9.72 -16.63 -29.42
C GLN A 752 -8.70 -16.58 -30.59
N LYS A 753 -8.86 -15.62 -31.50
CA LYS A 753 -7.90 -15.40 -32.60
C LYS A 753 -6.67 -14.71 -32.06
N ALA A 754 -5.51 -14.94 -32.69
CA ALA A 754 -4.28 -14.22 -32.42
C ALA A 754 -4.48 -12.69 -32.47
N GLN A 755 -4.00 -11.98 -31.46
CA GLN A 755 -4.01 -10.52 -31.36
C GLN A 755 -2.57 -10.01 -31.19
N PRO A 756 -1.84 -9.80 -32.28
CA PRO A 756 -0.44 -9.38 -32.21
C PRO A 756 -0.26 -7.85 -32.08
N VAL A 757 -1.32 -7.05 -31.98
CA VAL A 757 -1.24 -5.59 -32.06
C VAL A 757 -2.00 -4.95 -30.90
N PHE A 758 -1.26 -4.28 -30.06
CA PHE A 758 -1.77 -3.24 -29.18
C PHE A 758 -1.85 -1.92 -29.94
N ASP A 759 -2.94 -1.19 -29.79
CA ASP A 759 -3.18 0.11 -30.41
C ASP A 759 -4.03 0.92 -29.45
N ASP A 760 -3.44 1.91 -28.79
CA ASP A 760 -4.09 2.67 -27.71
C ASP A 760 -5.21 3.61 -28.16
N SER A 761 -5.48 3.67 -29.46
CA SER A 761 -6.69 4.30 -29.98
C SER A 761 -7.95 3.43 -29.86
N ARG A 762 -7.80 2.17 -29.43
CA ARG A 762 -8.90 1.25 -29.20
C ARG A 762 -9.36 1.30 -27.75
N THR A 763 -10.61 0.85 -27.52
CA THR A 763 -11.16 0.67 -26.19
C THR A 763 -10.72 -0.68 -25.62
N TYR A 764 -10.22 -0.66 -24.37
CA TYR A 764 -9.81 -1.83 -23.59
C TYR A 764 -10.57 -1.93 -22.26
N TRP A 765 -11.55 -1.09 -22.08
CA TRP A 765 -12.48 -1.10 -20.93
C TRP A 765 -13.91 -1.23 -21.43
N TYR A 766 -14.75 -1.92 -20.69
CA TYR A 766 -16.14 -2.16 -21.00
C TYR A 766 -17.02 -2.15 -19.74
N ALA A 767 -18.18 -1.54 -19.84
CA ALA A 767 -19.07 -1.31 -18.69
C ALA A 767 -19.74 -2.61 -18.17
N GLU A 768 -19.78 -3.67 -18.98
CA GLU A 768 -20.37 -4.96 -18.62
C GLU A 768 -19.53 -5.76 -17.63
N ALA A 769 -18.23 -5.48 -17.56
CA ALA A 769 -17.32 -6.03 -16.54
C ALA A 769 -16.28 -4.96 -16.17
N PRO A 770 -16.68 -3.93 -15.43
CA PRO A 770 -15.88 -2.72 -15.21
C PRO A 770 -14.56 -2.99 -14.45
N GLY A 771 -14.53 -4.01 -13.62
CA GLY A 771 -13.33 -4.43 -12.89
C GLY A 771 -12.31 -5.20 -13.73
N ALA A 772 -12.60 -5.60 -14.98
CA ALA A 772 -11.70 -6.43 -15.78
C ALA A 772 -10.90 -5.67 -16.87
N GLY A 773 -11.38 -4.53 -17.31
CA GLY A 773 -10.74 -3.75 -18.39
C GLY A 773 -9.88 -2.59 -17.88
N VAL A 774 -9.21 -1.92 -18.81
CA VAL A 774 -8.32 -0.78 -18.55
C VAL A 774 -8.64 0.39 -19.48
N LYS A 775 -8.79 1.59 -18.92
CA LYS A 775 -8.94 2.84 -19.66
C LYS A 775 -7.56 3.35 -20.10
N VAL A 776 -7.25 3.22 -21.38
CA VAL A 776 -5.96 3.67 -21.93
C VAL A 776 -6.07 5.11 -22.46
N PRO A 777 -4.97 5.91 -22.40
CA PRO A 777 -5.03 7.37 -22.61
C PRO A 777 -5.06 7.82 -24.07
N ASN A 778 -5.04 6.92 -25.08
CA ASN A 778 -4.95 7.29 -26.51
C ASN A 778 -3.79 8.26 -26.80
N ALA A 779 -2.60 7.93 -26.32
CA ALA A 779 -1.38 8.74 -26.52
C ALA A 779 -0.75 8.61 -27.93
N GLY A 780 -1.32 7.77 -28.78
CA GLY A 780 -0.83 7.51 -30.14
C GLY A 780 0.21 6.41 -30.22
N VAL A 781 0.15 5.43 -29.28
CA VAL A 781 1.10 4.33 -29.19
C VAL A 781 0.54 3.06 -29.83
N ARG A 782 1.36 2.42 -30.67
CA ARG A 782 1.05 1.11 -31.24
C ARG A 782 2.24 0.18 -31.10
N ILE A 783 2.02 -0.99 -30.44
CA ILE A 783 3.03 -2.02 -30.26
C ILE A 783 2.58 -3.27 -31.01
N ARG A 784 3.44 -3.80 -31.88
CA ARG A 784 3.16 -5.00 -32.67
C ARG A 784 4.15 -6.12 -32.36
N VAL A 785 3.67 -7.30 -32.03
CA VAL A 785 4.43 -8.53 -32.01
C VAL A 785 4.69 -8.97 -33.44
N ILE A 786 5.97 -9.06 -33.85
CA ILE A 786 6.40 -9.47 -35.18
C ILE A 786 6.55 -10.98 -35.23
N ASN A 787 7.24 -11.55 -34.23
CA ASN A 787 7.37 -12.98 -34.05
C ASN A 787 7.61 -13.31 -32.58
N GLN A 788 7.40 -14.57 -32.23
CA GLN A 788 7.50 -15.11 -30.88
C GLN A 788 8.26 -16.44 -30.95
N ASN A 789 9.30 -16.55 -30.16
CA ASN A 789 10.09 -17.75 -29.94
C ASN A 789 10.10 -18.08 -28.45
N LYS A 790 10.51 -19.30 -28.09
CA LYS A 790 10.47 -19.79 -26.69
C LYS A 790 11.09 -18.85 -25.64
N THR A 791 12.14 -18.10 -26.01
CA THR A 791 12.92 -17.25 -25.09
C THR A 791 13.16 -15.85 -25.64
N SER A 792 12.49 -15.44 -26.70
CA SER A 792 12.63 -14.08 -27.23
C SER A 792 11.48 -13.70 -28.16
N MET A 793 11.22 -12.41 -28.25
CA MET A 793 10.16 -11.84 -29.08
C MET A 793 10.68 -10.61 -29.81
N TRP A 794 10.30 -10.44 -31.08
CA TRP A 794 10.49 -9.19 -31.79
C TRP A 794 9.23 -8.35 -31.71
N VAL A 795 9.39 -7.11 -31.28
CA VAL A 795 8.31 -6.13 -31.18
C VAL A 795 8.64 -4.88 -31.98
N LYS A 796 7.62 -4.21 -32.48
CA LYS A 796 7.74 -2.93 -33.19
C LYS A 796 6.81 -1.91 -32.54
N LEU A 797 7.41 -0.82 -32.06
CA LEU A 797 6.72 0.38 -31.64
C LEU A 797 6.56 1.31 -32.85
N THR A 798 5.40 1.93 -33.01
CA THR A 798 5.13 2.96 -34.00
C THR A 798 4.14 3.98 -33.46
N SER A 799 4.19 5.21 -33.95
CA SER A 799 3.14 6.18 -33.69
C SER A 799 1.89 5.89 -34.51
N THR A 800 0.72 6.22 -34.01
CA THR A 800 -0.57 6.24 -34.70
C THR A 800 -1.03 7.67 -35.02
N LYS A 801 -0.29 8.69 -34.50
CA LYS A 801 -0.54 10.12 -34.72
C LYS A 801 0.46 10.71 -35.68
#